data_3cdd8a0b3ddad0cbdd1c6dbd5509af6e
#
_entry.id   3cdd8a0b3ddad0cbdd1c6dbd5509af6e
#
_cell.length_a   1.000
_cell.length_b   1.000
_cell.length_c   1.000
_cell.angle_alpha   90.00
_cell.angle_beta   90.00
_cell.angle_gamma   90.00
#
_symmetry.space_group_name_H-M   'P 1'
#
loop_
_entity.id
_entity.type
_entity.pdbx_description
1 polymer ?
#
loop_
_entity_poly.entity_id
_entity_poly.type
_entity_poly.pdbx_seq_one_letter_code
_entity_poly.pdbx_strand_id
1 'polypeptide(L)'
;MKTTLLSLKAFFTICLLCLVGGVNVMAQETYSYTFKSGDLKETTPKTYTFDKVEWNVSGKIAYIGWDANDSSKGIQLASKKKNDTDATFSTTNIPGTITSVKVNSSVASSGKAIISVKVGGKSWGTQTNTATTATSFDFTGTGNGEISIELKNQAAKALYIKSITVEYTTGNVISAPTITPTSQEFSKPFTATISPVEGATIYYTIDESDPRTSTTRLEYTTGVEIPAATTTLKACAVKGEATSLVSSATYTFVPIYENIADLKAVAVDGEKYYIDFKNAVVTYTNRNNAFVEDNSGAAIHIYQSHSLKAGNLLNGTTSVVYSVYSGDNQIKDIDFTKLTITEGADIPVTEVDIKTLNANIEQYESKRIRVKKALVAIEGAFDTKKQATLKQGENSIVLYKKGTANMNNVVKNDAIIDIIGYPLVHKTSKTTTNELTIWAGDDAVASTDKFTITPAQYGTYYTEDAFVMPEGVTGYTITEKNRESLTLNPAYPANEVVPAKTALLLKATEKPATKQDFTYTIVNSDEVAPAENLLHGSVEATETQVEGATAYYKLAQDEEEGIGFYWAKENGGAFTNGANKAYLAVKGNFSQMRGFSFESMTTGINNVVANTNNSKNAVIYDLNGRRVNSLNAAKGVYIVNGKKVIVK
;
A
#
# COMPACT_ATOMS: atom_id res chain seq x y z
N MET A 1 -31.30 -2.48 61.69
CA MET A 1 -31.12 -3.92 62.02
C MET A 1 -29.95 -4.37 61.18
N LYS A 2 -28.81 -4.50 61.83
CA LYS A 2 -27.88 -5.65 61.89
C LYS A 2 -27.36 -6.06 60.51
N THR A 3 -26.11 -6.21 60.23
CA THR A 3 -24.86 -6.44 61.00
C THR A 3 -23.70 -6.42 60.00
N THR A 4 -22.68 -5.65 60.22
CA THR A 4 -21.31 -6.06 60.56
C THR A 4 -20.83 -7.44 60.07
N LEU A 5 -19.68 -7.44 59.39
CA LEU A 5 -18.43 -8.14 59.74
C LEU A 5 -17.48 -8.00 58.57
N LEU A 6 -16.37 -7.22 58.69
CA LEU A 6 -15.12 -7.67 59.23
C LEU A 6 -14.70 -9.06 58.73
N SER A 7 -13.69 -9.09 57.89
CA SER A 7 -12.57 -9.97 58.22
C SER A 7 -11.32 -9.57 57.45
N LEU A 8 -10.42 -8.98 58.21
CA LEU A 8 -9.00 -9.04 58.08
C LEU A 8 -8.60 -10.53 58.02
N LYS A 9 -8.02 -10.98 56.90
CA LYS A 9 -7.23 -12.21 56.88
C LYS A 9 -5.94 -11.91 56.15
N ALA A 10 -4.90 -11.68 57.00
CA ALA A 10 -3.54 -11.93 56.62
C ALA A 10 -3.48 -13.43 56.24
N PHE A 11 -3.25 -13.74 54.99
CA PHE A 11 -2.95 -15.10 54.60
C PHE A 11 -1.48 -15.39 54.88
N PHE A 12 -1.20 -15.93 56.03
CA PHE A 12 -0.05 -16.78 56.26
C PHE A 12 -0.32 -18.10 55.55
N THR A 13 0.16 -18.28 54.33
CA THR A 13 0.21 -19.60 53.72
C THR A 13 1.48 -20.27 54.10
N ILE A 14 1.46 -20.93 55.26
CA ILE A 14 2.41 -22.00 55.58
C ILE A 14 1.95 -23.20 54.75
N CYS A 15 2.67 -23.52 53.69
CA CYS A 15 2.54 -24.82 53.03
C CYS A 15 3.31 -25.86 53.85
N LEU A 16 2.60 -26.45 54.84
CA LEU A 16 3.11 -27.58 55.60
C LEU A 16 2.86 -28.83 54.75
N LEU A 17 3.88 -29.30 54.03
CA LEU A 17 3.92 -30.66 53.51
C LEU A 17 5.01 -31.42 54.23
N CYS A 18 4.66 -32.07 55.36
CA CYS A 18 5.46 -33.06 56.02
C CYS A 18 5.07 -34.46 55.59
N LEU A 19 6.10 -35.22 55.26
CA LEU A 19 6.42 -36.63 55.41
C LEU A 19 6.75 -37.25 54.03
N VAL A 20 8.02 -37.59 53.81
CA VAL A 20 8.94 -38.54 54.39
C VAL A 20 10.36 -38.22 53.91
N GLY A 21 11.35 -38.23 54.84
CA GLY A 21 12.77 -38.08 54.51
C GLY A 21 13.27 -36.60 54.57
N GLY A 22 14.11 -36.27 55.56
CA GLY A 22 14.54 -34.92 55.90
C GLY A 22 15.08 -34.09 54.75
N VAL A 23 14.19 -33.36 54.14
CA VAL A 23 14.57 -32.28 53.20
C VAL A 23 14.35 -30.99 53.97
N ASN A 24 15.44 -30.29 54.30
CA ASN A 24 15.36 -28.89 54.70
C ASN A 24 14.88 -28.07 53.51
N VAL A 25 13.56 -28.05 53.33
CA VAL A 25 12.90 -27.14 52.39
C VAL A 25 13.15 -25.74 52.91
N MET A 26 14.00 -24.99 52.23
CA MET A 26 14.19 -23.57 52.51
C MET A 26 12.82 -22.87 52.28
N ALA A 27 12.24 -22.38 53.37
CA ALA A 27 11.03 -21.61 53.27
C ALA A 27 11.32 -20.29 52.55
N GLN A 28 10.82 -20.16 51.37
CA GLN A 28 10.75 -18.86 50.72
C GLN A 28 9.69 -18.04 51.46
N GLU A 29 10.09 -16.95 52.04
CA GLU A 29 9.21 -16.04 52.74
C GLU A 29 8.99 -14.79 51.91
N THR A 30 7.84 -14.13 52.11
CA THR A 30 7.49 -12.92 51.39
C THR A 30 7.06 -11.85 52.37
N TYR A 31 7.77 -10.72 52.33
CA TYR A 31 7.30 -9.47 52.90
C TYR A 31 6.59 -8.67 51.79
N SER A 32 5.35 -8.21 52.03
CA SER A 32 4.63 -7.38 51.09
C SER A 32 3.88 -6.27 51.79
N TYR A 33 4.09 -5.05 51.36
CA TYR A 33 3.38 -3.89 51.88
C TYR A 33 2.72 -3.11 50.77
N THR A 34 1.41 -2.86 50.94
CA THR A 34 0.59 -2.01 50.05
C THR A 34 0.36 -0.68 50.76
N PHE A 35 0.86 0.39 50.17
CA PHE A 35 0.74 1.74 50.72
C PHE A 35 -0.72 2.21 50.79
N LYS A 36 -1.03 2.92 51.89
CA LYS A 36 -2.35 3.48 52.21
C LYS A 36 -2.26 5.00 52.43
N SER A 37 -3.41 5.65 52.42
CA SER A 37 -3.50 7.08 52.75
C SER A 37 -2.92 7.35 54.15
N GLY A 38 -1.97 8.31 54.25
CA GLY A 38 -1.36 8.70 55.51
C GLY A 38 -0.14 7.90 55.94
N ASP A 39 0.30 6.87 55.19
CA ASP A 39 1.53 6.12 55.49
C ASP A 39 2.79 7.00 55.43
N LEU A 40 2.86 7.92 54.47
CA LEU A 40 3.85 8.97 54.40
C LEU A 40 3.19 10.31 54.73
N LYS A 41 3.79 11.07 55.68
CA LYS A 41 3.22 12.35 56.14
C LYS A 41 4.16 13.54 55.92
N GLU A 42 5.44 13.28 55.75
CA GLU A 42 6.48 14.30 55.68
C GLU A 42 7.35 14.08 54.43
N THR A 43 7.74 15.16 53.78
CA THR A 43 8.64 15.15 52.61
C THR A 43 10.12 15.15 53.00
N THR A 44 10.43 15.17 54.30
CA THR A 44 11.76 15.11 54.88
C THR A 44 12.15 13.67 55.23
N PRO A 45 13.44 13.34 55.28
CA PRO A 45 13.90 12.01 55.66
C PRO A 45 13.36 11.57 57.02
N LYS A 46 12.81 10.35 57.08
CA LYS A 46 12.22 9.78 58.30
C LYS A 46 12.13 8.26 58.21
N THR A 47 12.20 7.58 59.36
CA THR A 47 11.93 6.16 59.50
C THR A 47 10.42 5.92 59.68
N TYR A 48 9.86 4.98 58.93
CA TYR A 48 8.47 4.54 58.98
C TYR A 48 8.45 3.03 59.22
N THR A 49 7.44 2.56 59.93
CA THR A 49 7.21 1.13 60.13
C THR A 49 6.05 0.70 59.20
N PHE A 50 6.35 -0.15 58.21
CA PHE A 50 5.40 -0.73 57.30
C PHE A 50 5.26 -2.22 57.61
N ASP A 51 4.10 -2.63 58.16
CA ASP A 51 3.82 -4.01 58.57
C ASP A 51 5.01 -4.68 59.34
N LYS A 52 5.42 -4.08 60.46
CA LYS A 52 6.51 -4.53 61.37
C LYS A 52 7.95 -4.38 60.83
N VAL A 53 8.14 -3.98 59.58
CA VAL A 53 9.47 -3.70 59.03
C VAL A 53 9.68 -2.20 59.03
N GLU A 54 10.82 -1.79 59.64
CA GLU A 54 11.25 -0.38 59.60
C GLU A 54 11.91 -0.08 58.26
N TRP A 55 11.47 1.00 57.65
CA TRP A 55 12.02 1.54 56.42
C TRP A 55 12.47 2.98 56.63
N ASN A 56 13.69 3.26 56.25
CA ASN A 56 14.18 4.62 56.16
C ASN A 56 13.82 5.21 54.80
N VAL A 57 13.01 6.25 54.83
CA VAL A 57 12.63 7.01 53.62
C VAL A 57 13.46 8.29 53.60
N SER A 58 14.33 8.41 52.63
CA SER A 58 15.31 9.50 52.50
C SER A 58 15.29 10.09 51.09
N GLY A 59 16.17 11.07 50.82
CA GLY A 59 16.20 11.79 49.57
C GLY A 59 15.13 12.88 49.50
N LYS A 60 14.75 13.29 48.30
CA LYS A 60 13.83 14.37 48.09
C LYS A 60 12.45 13.85 47.61
N ILE A 61 11.44 14.03 48.43
CA ILE A 61 10.05 13.81 48.03
C ILE A 61 9.41 15.17 47.75
N ALA A 62 9.12 15.46 46.50
CA ALA A 62 8.61 16.78 46.11
C ALA A 62 7.14 16.99 46.50
N TYR A 63 6.37 15.91 46.64
CA TYR A 63 4.94 15.95 46.94
C TYR A 63 4.49 14.64 47.58
N ILE A 64 3.66 14.72 48.61
CA ILE A 64 2.94 13.58 49.18
C ILE A 64 1.45 13.80 48.95
N GLY A 65 0.77 12.84 48.36
CA GLY A 65 -0.67 12.91 48.10
C GLY A 65 -1.30 11.53 48.03
N TRP A 66 -2.61 11.54 48.00
CA TRP A 66 -3.43 10.35 47.85
C TRP A 66 -4.64 10.70 46.96
N ASP A 67 -4.86 9.89 45.94
CA ASP A 67 -6.05 10.03 45.10
C ASP A 67 -7.19 9.22 45.71
N ALA A 68 -8.13 9.91 46.40
CA ALA A 68 -9.28 9.25 47.03
C ALA A 68 -10.23 8.60 46.00
N ASN A 69 -10.22 9.04 44.75
CA ASN A 69 -11.04 8.50 43.68
C ASN A 69 -10.36 7.31 42.96
N ASP A 70 -9.06 7.17 43.11
CA ASP A 70 -8.28 6.08 42.49
C ASP A 70 -7.20 5.54 43.42
N SER A 71 -7.63 4.83 44.44
CA SER A 71 -6.73 4.19 45.41
C SER A 71 -5.84 3.08 44.81
N SER A 72 -6.11 2.67 43.55
CA SER A 72 -5.30 1.66 42.86
C SER A 72 -3.87 2.12 42.60
N LYS A 73 -3.59 3.43 42.54
CA LYS A 73 -2.26 4.01 42.29
C LYS A 73 -1.34 4.02 43.51
N GLY A 74 -1.88 4.04 44.73
CA GLY A 74 -1.12 4.18 45.97
C GLY A 74 -0.74 5.61 46.32
N ILE A 75 0.40 5.81 46.98
CA ILE A 75 0.89 7.13 47.41
C ILE A 75 1.52 7.87 46.21
N GLN A 76 1.16 9.12 46.04
CA GLN A 76 1.75 10.03 45.11
C GLN A 76 3.02 10.69 45.70
N LEU A 77 4.15 10.57 45.03
CA LEU A 77 5.47 11.11 45.46
C LEU A 77 5.88 12.35 44.64
N ALA A 78 5.22 12.64 43.57
CA ALA A 78 5.42 13.83 42.72
C ALA A 78 4.12 14.31 42.12
N SER A 79 4.04 15.59 41.75
CA SER A 79 2.91 16.18 41.02
C SER A 79 3.40 17.01 39.83
N LYS A 80 2.50 17.48 38.96
CA LYS A 80 2.86 18.33 37.82
C LYS A 80 3.63 19.61 38.22
N LYS A 81 3.31 20.18 39.39
CA LYS A 81 3.94 21.43 39.89
C LYS A 81 5.11 21.18 40.85
N LYS A 82 5.12 20.03 41.54
CA LYS A 82 6.13 19.61 42.49
C LYS A 82 6.63 18.23 42.05
N ASN A 83 7.62 18.19 41.18
CA ASN A 83 8.00 16.98 40.43
C ASN A 83 9.44 16.53 40.61
N ASP A 84 10.26 17.27 41.32
CA ASP A 84 11.67 16.95 41.56
C ASP A 84 11.80 15.95 42.72
N THR A 85 11.33 14.71 42.47
CA THR A 85 11.40 13.61 43.42
C THR A 85 12.58 12.70 43.06
N ASP A 86 13.43 12.45 44.10
CA ASP A 86 14.54 11.50 44.10
C ASP A 86 14.52 10.83 45.47
N ALA A 87 13.61 9.88 45.67
CA ALA A 87 13.29 9.25 46.93
C ALA A 87 13.96 7.88 47.07
N THR A 88 14.53 7.57 48.22
CA THR A 88 15.10 6.26 48.53
C THR A 88 14.33 5.65 49.70
N PHE A 89 13.85 4.43 49.53
CA PHE A 89 13.27 3.57 50.54
C PHE A 89 14.33 2.49 50.89
N SER A 90 14.84 2.45 52.11
CA SER A 90 15.82 1.43 52.49
C SER A 90 15.47 0.74 53.81
N THR A 91 15.85 -0.54 53.92
CA THR A 91 15.69 -1.35 55.16
C THR A 91 16.77 -2.40 55.30
N THR A 92 17.18 -2.66 56.57
CA THR A 92 18.02 -3.80 56.95
C THR A 92 17.21 -4.86 57.72
N ASN A 93 15.89 -4.64 57.90
CA ASN A 93 15.09 -5.44 58.83
C ASN A 93 14.39 -6.63 58.18
N ILE A 94 14.75 -6.99 56.94
CA ILE A 94 14.32 -8.24 56.33
C ILE A 94 15.42 -9.28 56.52
N PRO A 95 15.13 -10.37 57.24
CA PRO A 95 16.16 -11.37 57.57
C PRO A 95 16.46 -12.28 56.38
N GLY A 96 17.64 -12.90 56.40
CA GLY A 96 18.01 -13.93 55.42
C GLY A 96 18.52 -13.38 54.10
N THR A 97 18.48 -14.23 53.09
CA THR A 97 18.93 -13.91 51.73
C THR A 97 17.81 -13.39 50.89
N ILE A 98 17.92 -12.14 50.42
CA ILE A 98 16.95 -11.49 49.53
C ILE A 98 17.09 -12.08 48.13
N THR A 99 15.95 -12.33 47.49
CA THR A 99 15.87 -13.09 46.22
C THR A 99 15.11 -12.34 45.16
N SER A 100 14.15 -11.50 45.57
CA SER A 100 13.39 -10.63 44.67
C SER A 100 12.95 -9.37 45.42
N VAL A 101 13.00 -8.25 44.74
CA VAL A 101 12.37 -6.99 45.16
C VAL A 101 11.46 -6.51 44.05
N LYS A 102 10.17 -6.42 44.35
CA LYS A 102 9.13 -5.95 43.38
C LYS A 102 8.60 -4.62 43.85
N VAL A 103 8.64 -3.64 42.96
CA VAL A 103 8.11 -2.30 43.20
C VAL A 103 6.94 -2.05 42.27
N ASN A 104 5.73 -1.96 42.82
CA ASN A 104 4.57 -1.64 42.05
C ASN A 104 4.38 -0.13 42.01
N SER A 105 4.46 0.44 40.84
CA SER A 105 4.50 1.89 40.62
C SER A 105 3.80 2.31 39.33
N SER A 106 3.38 3.59 39.25
CA SER A 106 2.82 4.18 38.03
C SER A 106 3.21 5.66 37.91
N VAL A 107 3.04 6.20 36.71
CA VAL A 107 3.18 7.63 36.41
C VAL A 107 1.91 8.17 35.76
N ALA A 108 1.69 9.47 35.81
CA ALA A 108 0.60 10.08 35.04
C ALA A 108 0.91 10.03 33.54
N SER A 109 -0.10 10.20 32.71
CA SER A 109 0.05 10.23 31.24
C SER A 109 1.21 11.12 30.79
N SER A 110 2.07 10.59 29.92
CA SER A 110 3.34 11.20 29.48
C SER A 110 4.36 11.40 30.63
N GLY A 111 4.20 10.68 31.74
CA GLY A 111 5.17 10.65 32.84
C GLY A 111 6.32 9.69 32.55
N LYS A 112 7.43 9.88 33.24
CA LYS A 112 8.60 9.00 33.20
C LYS A 112 9.30 9.02 34.56
N ALA A 113 9.65 7.86 35.09
CA ALA A 113 10.46 7.74 36.29
C ALA A 113 11.48 6.62 36.10
N ILE A 114 12.52 6.63 36.95
CA ILE A 114 13.51 5.57 37.05
C ILE A 114 13.33 4.90 38.39
N ILE A 115 13.34 3.57 38.41
CA ILE A 115 13.35 2.75 39.60
C ILE A 115 14.66 1.96 39.61
N SER A 116 15.47 2.11 40.68
CA SER A 116 16.73 1.37 40.86
C SER A 116 16.70 0.60 42.19
N VAL A 117 17.24 -0.61 42.18
CA VAL A 117 17.30 -1.44 43.38
C VAL A 117 18.75 -1.87 43.64
N LYS A 118 19.17 -1.79 44.91
CA LYS A 118 20.41 -2.34 45.43
C LYS A 118 20.13 -3.24 46.63
N VAL A 119 20.90 -4.32 46.78
CA VAL A 119 20.85 -5.20 47.93
C VAL A 119 22.28 -5.46 48.39
N GLY A 120 22.57 -5.19 49.67
CA GLY A 120 23.93 -5.30 50.24
C GLY A 120 24.95 -4.43 49.51
N GLY A 121 24.54 -3.24 49.05
CA GLY A 121 25.35 -2.31 48.25
C GLY A 121 25.53 -2.69 46.78
N LYS A 122 25.11 -3.89 46.35
CA LYS A 122 25.16 -4.36 44.95
C LYS A 122 23.91 -3.90 44.17
N SER A 123 24.10 -3.32 42.98
CA SER A 123 22.97 -2.98 42.09
C SER A 123 22.33 -4.25 41.52
N TRP A 124 20.99 -4.34 41.59
CA TRP A 124 20.18 -5.37 40.94
C TRP A 124 19.56 -4.89 39.67
N GLY A 125 19.78 -3.63 39.31
CA GLY A 125 19.35 -3.06 38.06
C GLY A 125 18.61 -1.75 38.21
N THR A 126 18.25 -1.21 37.04
CA THR A 126 17.51 0.04 36.89
C THR A 126 16.47 -0.16 35.79
N GLN A 127 15.24 0.23 36.07
CA GLN A 127 14.14 0.12 35.11
C GLN A 127 13.43 1.47 34.89
N THR A 128 12.95 1.71 33.69
CA THR A 128 12.21 2.93 33.36
C THR A 128 10.73 2.67 33.52
N ASN A 129 10.04 3.48 34.34
CA ASN A 129 8.60 3.44 34.50
C ASN A 129 7.91 4.50 33.63
N THR A 130 7.11 4.07 32.67
CA THR A 130 6.19 4.88 31.86
C THR A 130 4.74 4.40 31.99
N ALA A 131 4.49 3.41 32.86
CA ALA A 131 3.18 2.80 33.03
C ALA A 131 2.20 3.76 33.71
N THR A 132 1.03 3.94 33.10
CA THR A 132 -0.04 4.81 33.65
C THR A 132 -0.95 4.12 34.66
N THR A 133 -0.86 2.80 34.73
CA THR A 133 -1.49 1.96 35.77
C THR A 133 -0.40 1.35 36.63
N ALA A 134 -0.74 1.01 37.89
CA ALA A 134 0.23 0.39 38.80
C ALA A 134 0.74 -0.93 38.25
N THR A 135 2.00 -0.96 37.86
CA THR A 135 2.70 -2.09 37.20
C THR A 135 3.86 -2.54 38.09
N SER A 136 4.12 -3.85 38.14
CA SER A 136 5.24 -4.42 38.87
C SER A 136 6.55 -4.24 38.11
N PHE A 137 7.56 -3.74 38.80
CA PHE A 137 8.97 -3.67 38.35
C PHE A 137 9.75 -4.65 39.22
N ASP A 138 10.18 -5.74 38.61
CA ASP A 138 10.75 -6.87 39.31
C ASP A 138 12.29 -6.85 39.19
N PHE A 139 12.97 -6.92 40.34
CA PHE A 139 14.41 -6.98 40.45
C PHE A 139 14.79 -8.29 41.19
N THR A 140 15.51 -9.13 40.50
CA THR A 140 15.87 -10.46 40.99
C THR A 140 17.40 -10.58 41.16
N GLY A 141 17.81 -11.32 42.16
CA GLY A 141 19.20 -11.56 42.44
C GLY A 141 19.38 -12.45 43.69
N THR A 142 20.56 -12.47 44.23
CA THR A 142 20.87 -13.12 45.54
C THR A 142 21.74 -12.17 46.31
N GLY A 143 21.28 -11.75 47.48
CA GLY A 143 22.03 -10.78 48.29
C GLY A 143 21.53 -10.72 49.73
N ASN A 144 22.40 -10.30 50.61
CA ASN A 144 22.11 -10.10 52.04
C ASN A 144 22.39 -8.63 52.41
N GLY A 145 21.75 -8.13 53.42
CA GLY A 145 21.97 -6.79 53.97
C GLY A 145 20.93 -5.77 53.52
N GLU A 146 21.31 -4.51 53.47
CA GLU A 146 20.39 -3.43 53.18
C GLU A 146 19.75 -3.55 51.80
N ILE A 147 18.42 -3.47 51.75
CA ILE A 147 17.65 -3.23 50.53
C ILE A 147 17.50 -1.73 50.35
N SER A 148 17.83 -1.20 49.17
CA SER A 148 17.67 0.20 48.82
C SER A 148 16.92 0.30 47.49
N ILE A 149 15.78 0.98 47.53
CA ILE A 149 14.89 1.22 46.36
C ILE A 149 14.88 2.73 46.11
N GLU A 150 15.41 3.15 44.98
CA GLU A 150 15.43 4.54 44.51
C GLU A 150 14.37 4.79 43.47
N LEU A 151 13.55 5.84 43.67
CA LEU A 151 12.50 6.30 42.71
C LEU A 151 12.80 7.74 42.30
N LYS A 152 13.23 7.90 41.07
CA LYS A 152 13.58 9.20 40.50
C LYS A 152 12.63 9.63 39.42
N ASN A 153 11.93 10.73 39.64
CA ASN A 153 11.02 11.30 38.64
C ASN A 153 11.83 11.98 37.53
N GLN A 154 11.48 11.69 36.27
CA GLN A 154 12.17 12.20 35.08
C GLN A 154 11.32 13.16 34.25
N ALA A 155 10.07 13.42 34.65
CA ALA A 155 9.15 14.28 33.94
C ALA A 155 8.31 15.14 34.90
N ALA A 156 7.86 16.28 34.45
CA ALA A 156 6.95 17.18 35.22
C ALA A 156 5.54 16.58 35.31
N LYS A 157 5.42 15.40 35.88
CA LYS A 157 4.20 14.59 36.02
C LYS A 157 4.14 13.91 37.38
N ALA A 158 2.98 13.37 37.73
CA ALA A 158 2.85 12.59 38.95
C ALA A 158 3.56 11.25 38.87
N LEU A 159 4.16 10.86 40.00
CA LEU A 159 4.76 9.54 40.24
C LEU A 159 4.07 8.94 41.46
N TYR A 160 3.73 7.67 41.38
CA TYR A 160 3.03 6.93 42.43
C TYR A 160 3.78 5.64 42.76
N ILE A 161 3.72 5.25 44.06
CA ILE A 161 4.14 3.93 44.55
C ILE A 161 2.93 3.23 45.19
N LYS A 162 2.64 1.99 44.71
CA LYS A 162 1.50 1.20 45.18
C LYS A 162 1.91 0.20 46.26
N SER A 163 2.97 -0.58 46.02
CA SER A 163 3.43 -1.60 46.96
C SER A 163 4.92 -1.91 46.77
N ILE A 164 5.50 -2.46 47.81
CA ILE A 164 6.81 -3.08 47.82
C ILE A 164 6.59 -4.54 48.25
N THR A 165 7.16 -5.48 47.49
CA THR A 165 7.20 -6.92 47.88
C THR A 165 8.64 -7.38 47.83
N VAL A 166 9.09 -8.06 48.91
CA VAL A 166 10.44 -8.64 49.02
C VAL A 166 10.28 -10.13 49.27
N GLU A 167 10.90 -10.94 48.41
CA GLU A 167 11.02 -12.39 48.62
C GLU A 167 12.40 -12.67 49.15
N TYR A 168 12.47 -13.50 50.21
CA TYR A 168 13.70 -13.83 50.87
C TYR A 168 13.65 -15.27 51.44
N THR A 169 14.82 -15.84 51.73
CA THR A 169 14.94 -17.20 52.28
C THR A 169 15.71 -17.17 53.58
N THR A 170 15.25 -17.96 54.52
CA THR A 170 15.97 -18.21 55.80
C THR A 170 16.64 -19.58 55.72
N GLY A 171 17.98 -19.66 55.50
CA GLY A 171 18.74 -20.90 55.38
C GLY A 171 19.94 -20.81 54.41
N ASN A 172 20.65 -21.93 54.15
CA ASN A 172 21.79 -21.99 53.22
C ASN A 172 21.31 -21.85 51.76
N VAL A 173 21.60 -20.73 51.11
CA VAL A 173 21.25 -20.48 49.71
C VAL A 173 22.49 -20.70 48.85
N ILE A 174 22.34 -21.50 47.77
CA ILE A 174 23.33 -21.56 46.69
C ILE A 174 22.98 -20.53 45.61
N SER A 175 23.99 -20.07 44.89
CA SER A 175 23.81 -19.08 43.81
C SER A 175 22.92 -19.62 42.72
N ALA A 176 22.03 -18.77 42.21
CA ALA A 176 21.26 -19.12 41.01
C ALA A 176 22.16 -19.13 39.76
N PRO A 177 21.92 -20.03 38.80
CA PRO A 177 22.67 -20.04 37.56
C PRO A 177 22.32 -18.79 36.70
N THR A 178 23.23 -18.38 35.82
CA THR A 178 22.99 -17.26 34.89
C THR A 178 22.62 -17.83 33.53
N ILE A 179 21.60 -17.25 32.91
CA ILE A 179 21.17 -17.61 31.57
C ILE A 179 21.72 -16.59 30.55
N THR A 180 22.32 -17.09 29.46
CA THR A 180 22.89 -16.28 28.40
C THR A 180 22.39 -16.78 27.02
N PRO A 181 21.89 -15.89 26.15
CA PRO A 181 21.70 -14.47 26.36
C PRO A 181 20.60 -14.18 27.39
N THR A 182 20.52 -12.93 27.86
CA THR A 182 19.38 -12.45 28.65
C THR A 182 18.12 -12.35 27.78
N SER A 183 16.95 -12.04 28.37
CA SER A 183 15.70 -11.84 27.64
C SER A 183 15.89 -10.90 26.43
N GLN A 184 15.43 -11.33 25.27
CA GLN A 184 15.57 -10.60 24.01
C GLN A 184 14.52 -11.01 22.98
N GLU A 185 14.34 -10.19 21.94
CA GLU A 185 13.65 -10.59 20.72
C GLU A 185 14.59 -11.40 19.81
N PHE A 186 14.05 -12.36 19.07
CA PHE A 186 14.80 -13.16 18.10
C PHE A 186 13.91 -13.58 16.92
N SER A 187 14.55 -13.91 15.80
CA SER A 187 13.85 -14.27 14.54
C SER A 187 14.30 -15.61 13.96
N LYS A 188 15.34 -16.23 14.53
CA LYS A 188 15.83 -17.55 14.12
C LYS A 188 16.17 -18.35 15.36
N PRO A 189 15.86 -19.67 15.39
CA PRO A 189 16.26 -20.54 16.48
C PRO A 189 17.73 -20.36 16.85
N PHE A 190 18.00 -20.43 18.14
CA PHE A 190 19.36 -20.31 18.67
C PHE A 190 19.53 -21.16 19.93
N THR A 191 20.77 -21.31 20.38
CA THR A 191 21.09 -22.07 21.59
C THR A 191 21.39 -21.09 22.74
N ALA A 192 20.63 -21.18 23.83
CA ALA A 192 20.92 -20.48 25.07
C ALA A 192 21.86 -21.34 25.96
N THR A 193 22.68 -20.68 26.79
CA THR A 193 23.56 -21.35 27.72
C THR A 193 23.21 -20.99 29.17
N ILE A 194 23.44 -21.92 30.09
CA ILE A 194 23.23 -21.72 31.51
C ILE A 194 24.59 -21.91 32.21
N SER A 195 24.99 -20.92 33.02
CA SER A 195 26.29 -21.00 33.74
C SER A 195 26.26 -22.11 34.78
N PRO A 196 27.36 -22.87 34.95
CA PRO A 196 27.44 -23.85 36.02
C PRO A 196 27.50 -23.15 37.38
N VAL A 197 27.04 -23.86 38.43
CA VAL A 197 27.21 -23.50 39.83
C VAL A 197 28.05 -24.60 40.46
N GLU A 198 29.14 -24.23 41.14
CA GLU A 198 30.14 -25.19 41.63
C GLU A 198 29.52 -26.28 42.55
N GLY A 199 29.69 -27.51 42.12
CA GLY A 199 29.20 -28.69 42.82
C GLY A 199 27.67 -28.85 42.84
N ALA A 200 26.93 -28.16 41.96
CA ALA A 200 25.48 -28.26 41.84
C ALA A 200 25.07 -28.83 40.47
N THR A 201 23.98 -29.57 40.44
CA THR A 201 23.29 -29.95 39.22
C THR A 201 22.35 -28.83 38.81
N ILE A 202 22.35 -28.43 37.52
CA ILE A 202 21.48 -27.42 37.00
C ILE A 202 20.25 -28.12 36.34
N TYR A 203 19.06 -27.69 36.74
CA TYR A 203 17.79 -28.10 36.08
C TYR A 203 17.15 -26.91 35.41
N TYR A 204 16.46 -27.16 34.27
CA TYR A 204 15.77 -26.13 33.55
C TYR A 204 14.42 -26.59 33.01
N THR A 205 13.55 -25.63 32.66
CA THR A 205 12.26 -25.82 31.95
C THR A 205 12.12 -24.77 30.86
N ILE A 206 11.36 -25.11 29.82
CA ILE A 206 10.97 -24.18 28.72
C ILE A 206 9.46 -24.11 28.55
N ASP A 207 8.70 -24.70 29.44
CA ASP A 207 7.23 -24.80 29.48
C ASP A 207 6.60 -23.90 30.56
N GLU A 208 7.32 -22.86 30.99
CA GLU A 208 6.97 -21.92 32.06
C GLU A 208 6.86 -22.53 33.45
N SER A 209 6.98 -23.82 33.62
CA SER A 209 6.94 -24.48 34.92
C SER A 209 8.15 -24.11 35.78
N ASP A 210 8.05 -24.31 37.09
CA ASP A 210 9.15 -24.06 38.05
C ASP A 210 10.14 -25.25 38.03
N PRO A 211 11.41 -25.05 37.60
CA PRO A 211 12.39 -26.14 37.50
C PRO A 211 12.76 -26.78 38.86
N ARG A 212 12.39 -26.16 39.97
CA ARG A 212 12.61 -26.73 41.33
C ARG A 212 11.69 -27.88 41.62
N THR A 213 10.47 -27.84 41.08
CA THR A 213 9.37 -28.81 41.42
C THR A 213 8.77 -29.50 40.23
N SER A 214 9.02 -29.03 39.00
CA SER A 214 8.45 -29.56 37.80
C SER A 214 8.85 -31.01 37.51
N THR A 215 7.92 -31.82 37.07
CA THR A 215 8.18 -33.17 36.56
C THR A 215 8.72 -33.17 35.13
N THR A 216 8.60 -32.07 34.44
CA THR A 216 9.08 -31.86 33.05
C THR A 216 10.47 -31.23 32.99
N ARG A 217 11.07 -30.92 34.16
CA ARG A 217 12.42 -30.33 34.21
C ARG A 217 13.46 -31.24 33.61
N LEU A 218 14.39 -30.65 32.88
CA LEU A 218 15.53 -31.34 32.29
C LEU A 218 16.84 -30.96 33.02
N GLU A 219 17.78 -31.88 33.06
CA GLU A 219 19.12 -31.61 33.52
C GLU A 219 19.94 -30.91 32.44
N TYR A 220 20.60 -29.81 32.82
CA TYR A 220 21.42 -29.05 31.87
C TYR A 220 22.80 -29.69 31.73
N THR A 221 23.13 -30.11 30.51
CA THR A 221 24.45 -30.68 30.19
C THR A 221 25.22 -29.81 29.18
N THR A 222 24.53 -29.31 28.19
CA THR A 222 25.07 -28.44 27.13
C THR A 222 23.99 -27.40 26.80
N GLY A 223 24.11 -26.60 25.77
CA GLY A 223 23.15 -25.56 25.42
C GLY A 223 21.67 -26.00 25.38
N VAL A 224 20.76 -25.05 25.53
CA VAL A 224 19.30 -25.23 25.40
C VAL A 224 18.84 -24.64 24.09
N GLU A 225 18.30 -25.48 23.23
CA GLU A 225 17.70 -25.06 21.96
C GLU A 225 16.45 -24.21 22.23
N ILE A 226 16.42 -22.98 21.73
CA ILE A 226 15.26 -22.08 21.74
C ILE A 226 14.59 -22.17 20.38
N PRO A 227 13.37 -22.76 20.30
CA PRO A 227 12.66 -22.96 19.02
C PRO A 227 12.13 -21.64 18.45
N ALA A 228 11.63 -21.65 17.20
CA ALA A 228 10.96 -20.53 16.55
C ALA A 228 9.57 -20.24 17.16
N ALA A 229 9.56 -20.02 18.47
CA ALA A 229 8.37 -19.68 19.26
C ALA A 229 8.79 -18.89 20.50
N THR A 230 7.91 -18.01 20.99
CA THR A 230 8.18 -17.30 22.25
C THR A 230 8.33 -18.31 23.37
N THR A 231 9.49 -18.27 24.05
CA THR A 231 9.92 -19.28 25.00
C THR A 231 10.47 -18.62 26.26
N THR A 232 10.03 -19.07 27.42
CA THR A 232 10.62 -18.67 28.72
C THR A 232 11.46 -19.82 29.25
N LEU A 233 12.78 -19.62 29.25
CA LEU A 233 13.75 -20.52 29.86
C LEU A 233 13.90 -20.19 31.33
N LYS A 234 13.62 -21.14 32.22
CA LYS A 234 13.82 -21.05 33.67
C LYS A 234 14.84 -22.07 34.09
N ALA A 235 15.73 -21.70 35.04
CA ALA A 235 16.77 -22.58 35.52
C ALA A 235 17.01 -22.43 37.04
N CYS A 236 17.37 -23.53 37.69
CA CYS A 236 17.79 -23.55 39.08
C CYS A 236 18.99 -24.49 39.27
N ALA A 237 19.77 -24.26 40.35
CA ALA A 237 20.85 -25.13 40.79
C ALA A 237 20.41 -25.95 42.01
N VAL A 238 20.82 -27.23 42.09
CA VAL A 238 20.56 -28.13 43.23
C VAL A 238 21.87 -28.75 43.68
N LYS A 239 22.18 -28.61 44.98
CA LYS A 239 23.39 -29.18 45.61
C LYS A 239 23.01 -29.84 46.93
N GLY A 240 22.89 -31.17 46.93
CA GLY A 240 22.34 -31.90 48.05
C GLY A 240 20.88 -31.48 48.31
N GLU A 241 20.63 -31.02 49.52
CA GLU A 241 19.30 -30.52 49.94
C GLU A 241 19.09 -29.01 49.57
N ALA A 242 20.14 -28.30 49.21
CA ALA A 242 20.06 -26.88 48.89
C ALA A 242 19.62 -26.66 47.43
N THR A 243 18.64 -25.78 47.22
CA THR A 243 18.15 -25.39 45.92
C THR A 243 18.24 -23.89 45.74
N SER A 244 18.74 -23.43 44.60
CA SER A 244 18.83 -21.99 44.29
C SER A 244 17.47 -21.38 43.97
N LEU A 245 17.46 -20.09 43.83
CA LEU A 245 16.41 -19.39 43.14
C LEU A 245 16.37 -19.77 41.67
N VAL A 246 15.23 -19.48 41.08
CA VAL A 246 14.99 -19.64 39.63
C VAL A 246 15.49 -18.41 38.89
N SER A 247 16.42 -18.60 37.97
CA SER A 247 16.75 -17.62 36.94
C SER A 247 15.77 -17.78 35.79
N SER A 248 15.41 -16.67 35.15
CA SER A 248 14.46 -16.68 34.02
C SER A 248 14.93 -15.77 32.89
N ALA A 249 14.80 -16.22 31.67
CA ALA A 249 14.99 -15.42 30.49
C ALA A 249 13.82 -15.70 29.50
N THR A 250 13.14 -14.64 29.06
CA THR A 250 12.07 -14.74 28.07
C THR A 250 12.58 -14.32 26.70
N TYR A 251 12.44 -15.19 25.73
CA TYR A 251 12.82 -14.99 24.35
C TYR A 251 11.57 -14.83 23.52
N THR A 252 11.34 -13.61 23.01
CA THR A 252 10.16 -13.28 22.21
C THR A 252 10.45 -13.55 20.74
N PHE A 253 9.77 -14.54 20.16
CA PHE A 253 9.95 -14.86 18.76
C PHE A 253 9.21 -13.84 17.89
N VAL A 254 9.93 -13.23 16.95
CA VAL A 254 9.39 -12.32 15.93
C VAL A 254 9.85 -12.84 14.57
N PRO A 255 8.96 -13.42 13.77
CA PRO A 255 9.31 -13.99 12.47
C PRO A 255 9.79 -12.90 11.50
N ILE A 256 10.72 -13.26 10.61
CA ILE A 256 11.08 -12.45 9.45
C ILE A 256 10.25 -12.91 8.27
N TYR A 257 9.51 -12.00 7.67
CA TYR A 257 8.76 -12.25 6.43
C TYR A 257 9.64 -11.91 5.23
N GLU A 258 9.69 -12.81 4.26
CA GLU A 258 10.62 -12.71 3.13
C GLU A 258 10.13 -11.80 2.00
N ASN A 259 8.87 -11.37 2.06
CA ASN A 259 8.25 -10.49 1.08
C ASN A 259 7.00 -9.80 1.64
N ILE A 260 6.48 -8.82 0.89
CA ILE A 260 5.31 -8.02 1.28
C ILE A 260 4.02 -8.88 1.31
N ALA A 261 3.87 -9.84 0.40
CA ALA A 261 2.67 -10.69 0.37
C ALA A 261 2.54 -11.53 1.64
N ASP A 262 3.64 -12.17 2.08
CA ASP A 262 3.67 -12.99 3.28
C ASP A 262 3.40 -12.14 4.55
N LEU A 263 3.97 -10.93 4.61
CA LEU A 263 3.68 -10.01 5.70
C LEU A 263 2.19 -9.62 5.72
N LYS A 264 1.63 -9.18 4.59
CA LYS A 264 0.22 -8.78 4.49
C LYS A 264 -0.76 -9.89 4.84
N ALA A 265 -0.41 -11.15 4.58
CA ALA A 265 -1.27 -12.31 4.87
C ALA A 265 -1.53 -12.54 6.37
N VAL A 266 -0.64 -12.05 7.25
CA VAL A 266 -0.70 -12.32 8.69
C VAL A 266 -0.71 -11.06 9.55
N ALA A 267 -0.44 -9.89 8.96
CA ALA A 267 -0.24 -8.67 9.70
C ALA A 267 -1.52 -8.17 10.40
N VAL A 268 -1.35 -7.73 11.63
CA VAL A 268 -2.41 -7.17 12.49
C VAL A 268 -2.06 -5.72 12.80
N ASP A 269 -3.08 -4.87 12.81
CA ASP A 269 -2.93 -3.42 13.08
C ASP A 269 -2.28 -3.16 14.45
N GLY A 270 -1.23 -2.34 14.45
CA GLY A 270 -0.45 -1.95 15.62
C GLY A 270 0.70 -2.89 15.98
N GLU A 271 0.79 -4.07 15.37
CA GLU A 271 1.79 -5.08 15.71
C GLU A 271 3.12 -4.86 14.96
N LYS A 272 4.21 -5.28 15.61
CA LYS A 272 5.58 -5.19 15.08
C LYS A 272 5.97 -6.48 14.37
N TYR A 273 6.62 -6.31 13.21
CA TYR A 273 7.12 -7.40 12.36
C TYR A 273 8.54 -7.13 11.91
N TYR A 274 9.21 -8.17 11.40
CA TYR A 274 10.43 -8.02 10.60
C TYR A 274 10.14 -8.42 9.17
N ILE A 275 10.63 -7.63 8.22
CA ILE A 275 10.58 -7.93 6.78
C ILE A 275 11.98 -7.88 6.19
N ASP A 276 12.28 -8.82 5.29
CA ASP A 276 13.51 -8.86 4.51
C ASP A 276 13.19 -8.40 3.09
N PHE A 277 13.43 -7.13 2.81
CA PHE A 277 13.26 -6.58 1.47
C PHE A 277 14.32 -7.16 0.52
N LYS A 278 13.87 -7.69 -0.60
CA LYS A 278 14.71 -8.27 -1.67
C LYS A 278 14.43 -7.55 -2.98
N ASN A 279 15.23 -6.54 -3.30
CA ASN A 279 15.05 -5.68 -4.47
C ASN A 279 13.64 -5.06 -4.56
N ALA A 280 13.09 -4.64 -3.43
CA ALA A 280 11.80 -3.98 -3.41
C ALA A 280 11.92 -2.57 -4.00
N VAL A 281 11.10 -2.25 -5.00
CA VAL A 281 11.17 -1.01 -5.77
C VAL A 281 10.26 0.04 -5.14
N VAL A 282 10.81 1.20 -4.88
CA VAL A 282 10.02 2.38 -4.50
C VAL A 282 9.35 2.95 -5.75
N THR A 283 8.04 2.84 -5.86
CA THR A 283 7.29 3.22 -7.06
C THR A 283 6.83 4.68 -7.07
N TYR A 284 6.71 5.29 -5.89
CA TYR A 284 6.36 6.71 -5.72
C TYR A 284 6.76 7.21 -4.34
N THR A 285 7.04 8.52 -4.22
CA THR A 285 7.30 9.19 -2.94
C THR A 285 6.70 10.60 -2.90
N ASN A 286 6.15 10.97 -1.75
CA ASN A 286 5.71 12.34 -1.48
C ASN A 286 5.70 12.61 0.02
N ARG A 287 6.62 13.44 0.53
CA ARG A 287 6.80 13.74 1.96
C ARG A 287 6.98 12.47 2.79
N ASN A 288 5.94 12.10 3.57
CA ASN A 288 5.95 10.93 4.44
C ASN A 288 5.40 9.66 3.77
N ASN A 289 5.01 9.74 2.49
CA ASN A 289 4.43 8.63 1.77
C ASN A 289 5.43 8.04 0.80
N ALA A 290 5.60 6.72 0.82
CA ALA A 290 6.26 5.97 -0.23
C ALA A 290 5.48 4.69 -0.52
N PHE A 291 5.37 4.31 -1.78
CA PHE A 291 4.81 3.03 -2.19
C PHE A 291 5.94 2.12 -2.63
N VAL A 292 5.92 0.89 -2.16
CA VAL A 292 6.98 -0.09 -2.41
C VAL A 292 6.36 -1.37 -2.93
N GLU A 293 6.89 -1.91 -4.02
CA GLU A 293 6.49 -3.18 -4.63
C GLU A 293 7.69 -4.13 -4.68
N ASP A 294 7.49 -5.41 -4.36
CA ASP A 294 8.54 -6.42 -4.38
C ASP A 294 8.26 -7.55 -5.37
N ASN A 295 9.18 -8.53 -5.42
CA ASN A 295 9.09 -9.65 -6.34
C ASN A 295 7.93 -10.62 -6.07
N SER A 296 7.23 -10.51 -4.93
CA SER A 296 5.99 -11.24 -4.68
C SER A 296 4.83 -10.73 -5.53
N GLY A 297 5.02 -9.58 -6.16
CA GLY A 297 3.96 -8.84 -6.86
C GLY A 297 3.00 -8.13 -5.93
N ALA A 298 3.26 -8.09 -4.63
CA ALA A 298 2.53 -7.27 -3.69
C ALA A 298 3.20 -5.90 -3.47
N ALA A 299 2.41 -4.94 -3.03
CA ALA A 299 2.90 -3.62 -2.67
C ALA A 299 2.38 -3.19 -1.29
N ILE A 300 3.07 -2.22 -0.68
CA ILE A 300 2.70 -1.66 0.60
C ILE A 300 3.00 -0.17 0.67
N HIS A 301 2.18 0.55 1.42
CA HIS A 301 2.37 1.97 1.69
C HIS A 301 3.26 2.17 2.91
N ILE A 302 4.36 2.90 2.76
CA ILE A 302 5.19 3.39 3.87
C ILE A 302 4.69 4.77 4.28
N TYR A 303 4.30 4.93 5.55
CA TYR A 303 3.87 6.20 6.10
C TYR A 303 4.76 6.66 7.25
N GLN A 304 5.88 7.26 6.93
CA GLN A 304 6.79 7.91 7.87
C GLN A 304 7.72 8.89 7.14
N SER A 305 8.44 9.72 7.88
CA SER A 305 9.49 10.59 7.30
C SER A 305 10.63 9.74 6.73
N HIS A 306 11.03 10.02 5.50
CA HIS A 306 12.07 9.27 4.79
C HIS A 306 12.81 10.13 3.76
N SER A 307 13.95 9.62 3.26
CA SER A 307 14.73 10.20 2.15
C SER A 307 14.63 9.38 0.85
N LEU A 308 13.68 8.44 0.76
CA LEU A 308 13.49 7.59 -0.41
C LEU A 308 13.12 8.41 -1.64
N LYS A 309 13.55 7.92 -2.80
CA LYS A 309 13.17 8.44 -4.13
C LYS A 309 12.50 7.32 -4.93
N ALA A 310 11.60 7.69 -5.85
CA ALA A 310 11.08 6.74 -6.82
C ALA A 310 12.23 6.12 -7.63
N GLY A 311 12.19 4.81 -7.87
CA GLY A 311 13.28 4.04 -8.47
C GLY A 311 14.39 3.61 -7.49
N ASN A 312 14.25 3.85 -6.17
CA ASN A 312 15.13 3.21 -5.20
C ASN A 312 14.80 1.72 -5.07
N LEU A 313 15.84 0.91 -4.91
CA LEU A 313 15.77 -0.50 -4.52
C LEU A 313 16.08 -0.63 -3.04
N LEU A 314 15.21 -1.29 -2.29
CA LEU A 314 15.39 -1.61 -0.88
C LEU A 314 15.84 -3.06 -0.74
N ASN A 315 16.93 -3.28 0.01
CA ASN A 315 17.47 -4.60 0.33
C ASN A 315 17.84 -4.68 1.81
N GLY A 316 17.50 -5.78 2.47
CA GLY A 316 17.89 -6.09 3.84
C GLY A 316 16.70 -6.24 4.77
N THR A 317 17.01 -6.71 5.98
CA THR A 317 16.01 -6.99 7.02
C THR A 317 15.87 -5.80 7.96
N THR A 318 14.64 -5.35 8.15
CA THR A 318 14.30 -4.25 9.09
C THR A 318 13.04 -4.58 9.88
N SER A 319 12.88 -3.92 11.03
CA SER A 319 11.62 -3.94 11.76
C SER A 319 10.64 -2.92 11.19
N VAL A 320 9.37 -3.25 11.23
CA VAL A 320 8.25 -2.38 10.82
C VAL A 320 7.10 -2.52 11.82
N VAL A 321 6.30 -1.50 11.98
CA VAL A 321 4.99 -1.58 12.62
C VAL A 321 3.94 -1.54 11.53
N TYR A 322 3.10 -2.58 11.45
CA TYR A 322 1.98 -2.60 10.52
C TYR A 322 0.85 -1.71 11.05
N SER A 323 0.19 -0.98 10.18
CA SER A 323 -0.86 -0.05 10.57
C SER A 323 -1.96 0.01 9.51
N VAL A 324 -3.20 0.07 9.93
CA VAL A 324 -4.36 0.22 9.03
C VAL A 324 -5.02 1.57 9.28
N TYR A 325 -4.98 2.45 8.28
CA TYR A 325 -5.62 3.76 8.38
C TYR A 325 -6.73 3.91 7.32
N SER A 326 -7.98 3.93 7.76
CA SER A 326 -9.14 4.03 6.86
C SER A 326 -9.16 2.99 5.74
N GLY A 327 -8.65 1.79 6.01
CA GLY A 327 -8.54 0.69 5.05
C GLY A 327 -7.22 0.64 4.28
N ASP A 328 -6.38 1.64 4.37
CA ASP A 328 -5.03 1.69 3.77
C ASP A 328 -4.05 0.90 4.66
N ASN A 329 -3.49 -0.16 4.11
CA ASN A 329 -2.52 -1.01 4.76
C ASN A 329 -1.12 -0.38 4.65
N GLN A 330 -0.57 0.01 5.79
CA GLN A 330 0.67 0.79 5.87
C GLN A 330 1.71 0.09 6.75
N ILE A 331 2.96 0.42 6.54
CA ILE A 331 4.04 0.16 7.48
C ILE A 331 4.71 1.47 7.90
N LYS A 332 5.13 1.51 9.15
CA LYS A 332 5.81 2.65 9.77
C LYS A 332 6.89 2.17 10.74
N ASP A 333 7.60 3.11 11.36
CA ASP A 333 8.69 2.85 12.32
C ASP A 333 9.80 1.96 11.74
N ILE A 334 10.06 2.15 10.43
CA ILE A 334 11.10 1.45 9.68
C ILE A 334 12.46 2.01 10.07
N ASP A 335 13.39 1.13 10.44
CA ASP A 335 14.80 1.50 10.60
C ASP A 335 15.52 1.41 9.24
N PHE A 336 15.53 2.51 8.50
CA PHE A 336 16.21 2.59 7.21
C PHE A 336 17.73 2.41 7.29
N THR A 337 18.34 2.51 8.47
CA THR A 337 19.79 2.28 8.63
C THR A 337 20.18 0.81 8.47
N LYS A 338 19.20 -0.08 8.56
CA LYS A 338 19.35 -1.53 8.35
C LYS A 338 19.22 -1.93 6.89
N LEU A 339 18.82 -1.01 6.01
CA LEU A 339 18.58 -1.28 4.60
C LEU A 339 19.73 -0.75 3.74
N THR A 340 20.07 -1.52 2.73
CA THR A 340 20.87 -1.05 1.61
C THR A 340 19.92 -0.46 0.57
N ILE A 341 20.07 0.83 0.27
CA ILE A 341 19.24 1.57 -0.67
C ILE A 341 20.09 1.93 -1.88
N THR A 342 19.70 1.47 -3.07
CA THR A 342 20.37 1.79 -4.34
C THR A 342 19.39 2.49 -5.28
N GLU A 343 19.91 3.24 -6.26
CA GLU A 343 19.12 4.01 -7.24
C GLU A 343 19.11 3.29 -8.59
N GLY A 344 18.18 3.66 -9.46
CA GLY A 344 18.19 3.30 -10.88
C GLY A 344 17.36 2.09 -11.28
N ALA A 345 16.41 1.66 -10.43
CA ALA A 345 15.45 0.65 -10.85
C ALA A 345 14.37 1.22 -11.78
N ASP A 346 13.96 0.43 -12.75
CA ASP A 346 12.75 0.69 -13.52
C ASP A 346 11.53 0.60 -12.60
N ILE A 347 10.66 1.59 -12.69
CA ILE A 347 9.45 1.64 -11.85
C ILE A 347 8.37 0.79 -12.51
N PRO A 348 7.93 -0.33 -11.90
CA PRO A 348 6.92 -1.19 -12.48
C PRO A 348 5.58 -0.46 -12.57
N VAL A 349 4.80 -0.80 -13.60
CA VAL A 349 3.40 -0.41 -13.73
C VAL A 349 2.62 -1.60 -14.28
N THR A 350 1.52 -1.95 -13.61
CA THR A 350 0.64 -3.04 -14.02
C THR A 350 -0.58 -2.46 -14.74
N GLU A 351 -0.82 -2.86 -16.00
CA GLU A 351 -2.05 -2.49 -16.71
C GLU A 351 -3.20 -3.38 -16.26
N VAL A 352 -4.34 -2.78 -15.92
CA VAL A 352 -5.54 -3.50 -15.48
C VAL A 352 -6.79 -2.70 -15.83
N ASP A 353 -7.85 -3.37 -16.26
CA ASP A 353 -9.17 -2.77 -16.46
C ASP A 353 -9.94 -2.60 -15.15
N ILE A 354 -10.95 -1.72 -15.14
CA ILE A 354 -11.72 -1.41 -13.92
C ILE A 354 -12.49 -2.63 -13.39
N LYS A 355 -12.96 -3.52 -14.27
CA LYS A 355 -13.68 -4.74 -13.88
C LYS A 355 -12.76 -5.67 -13.08
N THR A 356 -11.59 -5.96 -13.62
CA THR A 356 -10.57 -6.81 -12.99
C THR A 356 -10.05 -6.18 -11.70
N LEU A 357 -9.83 -4.85 -11.70
CA LEU A 357 -9.40 -4.10 -10.53
C LEU A 357 -10.41 -4.21 -9.39
N ASN A 358 -11.69 -3.97 -9.65
CA ASN A 358 -12.74 -4.06 -8.63
C ASN A 358 -12.91 -5.47 -8.06
N ALA A 359 -12.75 -6.49 -8.89
CA ALA A 359 -12.86 -7.88 -8.47
C ALA A 359 -11.72 -8.32 -7.55
N ASN A 360 -10.55 -7.65 -7.65
CA ASN A 360 -9.32 -8.07 -6.98
C ASN A 360 -8.59 -6.89 -6.31
N ILE A 361 -9.31 -5.87 -5.86
CA ILE A 361 -8.73 -4.59 -5.40
C ILE A 361 -7.65 -4.77 -4.33
N GLU A 362 -7.82 -5.73 -3.41
CA GLU A 362 -6.87 -6.01 -2.33
C GLU A 362 -5.52 -6.54 -2.85
N GLN A 363 -5.51 -7.24 -4.00
CA GLN A 363 -4.27 -7.71 -4.65
C GLN A 363 -3.49 -6.56 -5.31
N TYR A 364 -4.22 -5.51 -5.71
CA TYR A 364 -3.64 -4.32 -6.34
C TYR A 364 -3.37 -3.18 -5.37
N GLU A 365 -3.77 -3.31 -4.10
CA GLU A 365 -3.59 -2.27 -3.09
C GLU A 365 -2.15 -1.81 -3.01
N SER A 366 -1.93 -0.49 -3.04
CA SER A 366 -0.62 0.18 -3.03
C SER A 366 0.28 -0.09 -4.25
N LYS A 367 -0.16 -0.90 -5.24
CA LYS A 367 0.57 -1.11 -6.49
C LYS A 367 0.42 0.10 -7.40
N ARG A 368 1.45 0.34 -8.21
CA ARG A 368 1.37 1.31 -9.29
C ARG A 368 0.67 0.67 -10.49
N ILE A 369 -0.60 1.01 -10.72
CA ILE A 369 -1.38 0.47 -11.83
C ILE A 369 -1.70 1.52 -12.87
N ARG A 370 -1.95 1.06 -14.10
CA ARG A 370 -2.46 1.88 -15.20
C ARG A 370 -3.83 1.36 -15.65
N VAL A 371 -4.81 2.26 -15.68
CA VAL A 371 -6.10 2.05 -16.34
C VAL A 371 -6.09 2.88 -17.62
N LYS A 372 -6.29 2.24 -18.77
CA LYS A 372 -6.36 2.90 -20.08
C LYS A 372 -7.80 3.17 -20.51
N LYS A 373 -7.99 4.20 -21.30
CA LYS A 373 -9.28 4.53 -21.95
C LYS A 373 -10.44 4.63 -20.95
N ALA A 374 -10.18 5.24 -19.79
CA ALA A 374 -11.23 5.45 -18.80
C ALA A 374 -12.00 6.74 -19.09
N LEU A 375 -13.32 6.66 -19.18
CA LEU A 375 -14.20 7.81 -19.26
C LEU A 375 -14.34 8.46 -17.90
N VAL A 376 -14.07 9.76 -17.82
CA VAL A 376 -14.21 10.56 -16.61
C VAL A 376 -15.65 11.09 -16.50
N ALA A 377 -16.30 10.83 -15.37
CA ALA A 377 -17.57 11.46 -15.01
C ALA A 377 -17.38 12.30 -13.74
N ILE A 378 -17.57 13.61 -13.86
CA ILE A 378 -17.42 14.55 -12.74
C ILE A 378 -18.31 15.78 -12.96
N GLU A 379 -18.89 16.29 -11.88
CA GLU A 379 -19.56 17.59 -11.84
C GLU A 379 -18.63 18.65 -11.25
N GLY A 380 -18.14 19.57 -12.09
CA GLY A 380 -17.25 20.65 -11.69
C GLY A 380 -15.77 20.31 -11.83
N ALA A 381 -14.92 21.08 -11.17
CA ALA A 381 -13.46 20.95 -11.29
C ALA A 381 -12.88 19.89 -10.35
N PHE A 382 -12.08 18.97 -10.87
CA PHE A 382 -11.50 17.85 -10.14
C PHE A 382 -10.61 18.31 -8.99
N ASP A 383 -9.81 19.35 -9.18
CA ASP A 383 -8.92 19.87 -8.13
C ASP A 383 -9.68 20.41 -6.91
N THR A 384 -10.93 20.86 -7.12
CA THR A 384 -11.82 21.32 -6.03
C THR A 384 -12.58 20.17 -5.39
N LYS A 385 -13.16 19.30 -6.20
CA LYS A 385 -13.97 18.14 -5.74
C LYS A 385 -13.11 17.03 -5.16
N LYS A 386 -11.87 16.86 -5.66
CA LYS A 386 -10.92 15.79 -5.33
C LYS A 386 -11.42 14.37 -5.63
N GLN A 387 -12.60 14.24 -6.22
CA GLN A 387 -13.19 12.98 -6.61
C GLN A 387 -13.81 13.07 -8.01
N ALA A 388 -13.67 12.00 -8.76
CA ALA A 388 -14.35 11.74 -10.00
C ALA A 388 -14.73 10.25 -10.07
N THR A 389 -15.58 9.87 -11.01
CA THR A 389 -15.85 8.47 -11.34
C THR A 389 -15.14 8.15 -12.66
N LEU A 390 -14.32 7.11 -12.66
CA LEU A 390 -13.79 6.51 -13.88
C LEU A 390 -14.69 5.37 -14.32
N LYS A 391 -14.99 5.29 -15.64
CA LYS A 391 -15.84 4.26 -16.22
C LYS A 391 -15.17 3.54 -17.38
N GLN A 392 -15.40 2.25 -17.50
CA GLN A 392 -15.08 1.40 -18.66
C GLN A 392 -16.29 0.48 -18.90
N GLY A 393 -17.12 0.80 -19.90
CA GLY A 393 -18.43 0.16 -20.09
C GLY A 393 -19.30 0.31 -18.83
N GLU A 394 -19.82 -0.79 -18.33
CA GLU A 394 -20.68 -0.83 -17.13
C GLU A 394 -19.89 -0.74 -15.81
N ASN A 395 -18.55 -0.86 -15.84
CA ASN A 395 -17.74 -0.88 -14.65
C ASN A 395 -17.26 0.51 -14.30
N SER A 396 -17.21 0.81 -13.00
CA SER A 396 -16.74 2.11 -12.51
C SER A 396 -15.95 1.99 -11.23
N ILE A 397 -15.03 2.96 -11.01
CA ILE A 397 -14.26 3.10 -9.76
C ILE A 397 -14.15 4.58 -9.40
N VAL A 398 -14.07 4.88 -8.12
CA VAL A 398 -13.82 6.25 -7.67
C VAL A 398 -12.35 6.60 -7.90
N LEU A 399 -12.10 7.72 -8.58
CA LEU A 399 -10.79 8.36 -8.65
C LEU A 399 -10.69 9.38 -7.53
N TYR A 400 -9.71 9.23 -6.64
CA TYR A 400 -9.50 10.15 -5.53
C TYR A 400 -8.15 10.85 -5.62
N LYS A 401 -8.15 12.19 -5.53
CA LYS A 401 -6.93 13.02 -5.59
C LYS A 401 -6.25 13.11 -4.22
N LYS A 402 -5.04 12.62 -4.13
CA LYS A 402 -4.16 12.74 -2.94
C LYS A 402 -3.09 13.83 -3.11
N GLY A 403 -2.59 14.02 -4.32
CA GLY A 403 -1.55 15.01 -4.64
C GLY A 403 -2.07 16.45 -4.71
N THR A 404 -1.14 17.40 -4.86
CA THR A 404 -1.41 18.84 -4.99
C THR A 404 -1.33 19.36 -6.42
N ALA A 405 -0.88 18.53 -7.38
CA ALA A 405 -0.76 18.92 -8.79
C ALA A 405 -2.11 19.34 -9.37
N ASN A 406 -2.10 20.30 -10.32
CA ASN A 406 -3.29 20.70 -11.06
C ASN A 406 -3.60 19.66 -12.15
N MET A 407 -4.80 19.08 -12.11
CA MET A 407 -5.25 18.02 -13.02
C MET A 407 -6.51 18.39 -13.80
N ASN A 408 -7.07 19.61 -13.63
CA ASN A 408 -8.32 20.02 -14.24
C ASN A 408 -8.31 19.99 -15.79
N ASN A 409 -7.13 20.12 -16.40
CA ASN A 409 -7.00 20.10 -17.86
C ASN A 409 -7.16 18.72 -18.46
N VAL A 410 -6.88 17.68 -17.69
CA VAL A 410 -6.94 16.28 -18.13
C VAL A 410 -8.14 15.57 -17.51
N VAL A 411 -8.29 15.64 -16.19
CA VAL A 411 -9.41 15.01 -15.48
C VAL A 411 -10.61 15.96 -15.47
N LYS A 412 -11.38 15.92 -16.55
CA LYS A 412 -12.59 16.73 -16.76
C LYS A 412 -13.73 15.86 -17.27
N ASN A 413 -14.95 16.31 -17.10
CA ASN A 413 -16.12 15.54 -17.56
C ASN A 413 -16.01 15.15 -19.04
N ASP A 414 -16.43 13.94 -19.36
CA ASP A 414 -16.42 13.33 -20.70
C ASP A 414 -15.03 13.14 -21.35
N ALA A 415 -13.94 13.38 -20.61
CA ALA A 415 -12.61 13.04 -21.09
C ALA A 415 -12.37 11.53 -21.05
N ILE A 416 -11.73 10.99 -22.09
CA ILE A 416 -11.16 9.64 -22.09
C ILE A 416 -9.67 9.76 -21.74
N ILE A 417 -9.27 9.13 -20.65
CA ILE A 417 -7.91 9.26 -20.12
C ILE A 417 -7.24 7.92 -19.86
N ASP A 418 -5.92 7.90 -20.00
CA ASP A 418 -5.06 6.90 -19.40
C ASP A 418 -4.57 7.44 -18.07
N ILE A 419 -4.68 6.62 -17.03
CA ILE A 419 -4.39 7.06 -15.67
C ILE A 419 -3.55 6.03 -14.93
N ILE A 420 -2.53 6.51 -14.23
CA ILE A 420 -1.74 5.75 -13.27
C ILE A 420 -2.18 6.14 -11.86
N GLY A 421 -2.38 5.14 -11.02
CA GLY A 421 -2.76 5.38 -9.64
C GLY A 421 -2.45 4.20 -8.73
N TYR A 422 -2.80 4.37 -7.46
CA TYR A 422 -2.58 3.41 -6.39
C TYR A 422 -3.94 3.01 -5.81
N PRO A 423 -4.37 1.74 -6.02
CA PRO A 423 -5.63 1.25 -5.50
C PRO A 423 -5.67 1.22 -3.99
N LEU A 424 -6.84 1.48 -3.45
CA LEU A 424 -7.13 1.50 -2.03
C LEU A 424 -8.58 1.08 -1.77
N VAL A 425 -8.80 0.29 -0.73
CA VAL A 425 -10.13 0.05 -0.18
C VAL A 425 -10.38 1.05 0.94
N HIS A 426 -10.98 2.19 0.60
CA HIS A 426 -11.28 3.21 1.60
C HIS A 426 -12.42 2.78 2.52
N LYS A 427 -12.15 2.71 3.83
CA LYS A 427 -13.12 2.31 4.85
C LYS A 427 -13.39 3.46 5.81
N THR A 428 -14.68 3.75 5.98
CA THR A 428 -15.18 4.66 7.01
C THR A 428 -16.10 3.88 7.96
N SER A 429 -16.61 4.53 9.01
CA SER A 429 -17.62 3.91 9.87
C SER A 429 -18.95 3.57 9.16
N LYS A 430 -19.19 4.10 7.95
CA LYS A 430 -20.46 4.00 7.22
C LYS A 430 -20.33 3.36 5.84
N THR A 431 -19.17 3.45 5.22
CA THR A 431 -18.98 3.03 3.81
C THR A 431 -17.66 2.31 3.60
N THR A 432 -17.66 1.40 2.65
CA THR A 432 -16.45 0.82 2.04
C THR A 432 -16.49 1.13 0.55
N THR A 433 -15.43 1.73 0.02
CA THR A 433 -15.37 2.20 -1.37
C THR A 433 -14.04 1.80 -1.99
N ASN A 434 -14.09 1.17 -3.17
CA ASN A 434 -12.89 0.96 -3.98
C ASN A 434 -12.47 2.28 -4.61
N GLU A 435 -11.26 2.69 -4.37
CA GLU A 435 -10.70 3.93 -4.90
C GLU A 435 -9.40 3.67 -5.68
N LEU A 436 -9.23 4.40 -6.76
CA LEU A 436 -7.93 4.60 -7.40
C LEU A 436 -7.41 5.97 -6.96
N THR A 437 -6.34 6.00 -6.18
CA THR A 437 -5.77 7.26 -5.72
C THR A 437 -4.72 7.78 -6.68
N ILE A 438 -4.80 9.07 -7.05
CA ILE A 438 -3.82 9.74 -7.91
C ILE A 438 -3.01 10.75 -7.12
N TRP A 439 -1.69 10.79 -7.35
CA TRP A 439 -0.74 11.57 -6.57
C TRP A 439 0.04 12.60 -7.39
N ALA A 440 0.42 12.28 -8.63
CA ALA A 440 1.18 13.17 -9.51
C ALA A 440 0.34 13.63 -10.72
N GLY A 441 0.64 14.83 -11.24
CA GLY A 441 -0.12 15.42 -12.35
C GLY A 441 0.05 14.69 -13.68
N ASP A 442 1.23 14.17 -13.92
CA ASP A 442 1.62 13.43 -15.15
C ASP A 442 1.11 11.98 -15.15
N ASP A 443 0.54 11.52 -14.03
CA ASP A 443 -0.10 10.20 -13.94
C ASP A 443 -1.44 10.13 -14.70
N ALA A 444 -2.01 11.26 -15.13
CA ALA A 444 -3.21 11.30 -15.96
C ALA A 444 -2.92 12.02 -17.27
N VAL A 445 -3.18 11.36 -18.39
CA VAL A 445 -3.01 11.90 -19.73
C VAL A 445 -4.25 11.59 -20.60
N ALA A 446 -4.54 12.41 -21.60
CA ALA A 446 -5.56 12.07 -22.58
C ALA A 446 -5.19 10.75 -23.26
N SER A 447 -6.16 9.85 -23.40
CA SER A 447 -5.91 8.58 -24.08
C SER A 447 -5.64 8.83 -25.56
N THR A 448 -4.58 8.23 -26.04
CA THR A 448 -4.17 8.33 -27.45
C THR A 448 -3.92 6.93 -28.03
N ASP A 449 -4.06 6.82 -29.32
CA ASP A 449 -3.64 5.67 -30.11
C ASP A 449 -3.08 6.16 -31.44
N LYS A 450 -2.63 5.28 -32.31
CA LYS A 450 -2.01 5.64 -33.58
C LYS A 450 -2.39 4.70 -34.71
N PHE A 451 -2.32 5.20 -35.92
CA PHE A 451 -2.30 4.39 -37.14
C PHE A 451 -1.10 4.76 -38.02
N THR A 452 -0.73 3.84 -38.88
CA THR A 452 0.45 4.01 -39.76
C THR A 452 0.01 4.14 -41.21
N ILE A 453 0.51 5.16 -41.90
CA ILE A 453 0.35 5.34 -43.36
C ILE A 453 1.69 5.03 -44.06
N THR A 454 1.61 4.29 -45.15
CA THR A 454 2.77 3.87 -45.96
C THR A 454 3.20 4.94 -46.95
N PRO A 455 4.37 4.80 -47.61
CA PRO A 455 4.79 5.69 -48.69
C PRO A 455 3.84 5.73 -49.89
N ALA A 456 2.85 4.82 -49.95
CA ALA A 456 1.76 4.88 -50.94
C ALA A 456 0.80 6.04 -50.69
N GLN A 457 0.97 6.79 -49.58
CA GLN A 457 0.11 7.92 -49.15
C GLN A 457 -1.27 7.50 -48.63
N TYR A 458 -1.62 6.22 -48.70
CA TYR A 458 -2.92 5.68 -48.29
C TYR A 458 -2.72 4.57 -47.24
N GLY A 459 -3.74 4.39 -46.44
CA GLY A 459 -3.86 3.29 -45.47
C GLY A 459 -5.35 2.99 -45.21
N THR A 460 -5.64 1.85 -44.60
CA THR A 460 -6.98 1.58 -44.07
C THR A 460 -6.93 1.47 -42.56
N TYR A 461 -7.99 1.86 -41.89
CA TYR A 461 -8.03 1.84 -40.44
C TYR A 461 -9.45 1.53 -39.94
N TYR A 462 -9.49 0.83 -38.80
CA TYR A 462 -10.70 0.54 -38.05
C TYR A 462 -10.36 0.47 -36.55
N THR A 463 -11.20 1.07 -35.73
CA THR A 463 -11.16 0.97 -34.24
C THR A 463 -12.58 0.99 -33.70
N GLU A 464 -12.76 0.49 -32.48
CA GLU A 464 -14.02 0.60 -31.73
C GLU A 464 -14.17 1.92 -30.98
N ASP A 465 -13.08 2.72 -30.89
CA ASP A 465 -13.09 4.02 -30.23
C ASP A 465 -13.50 5.14 -31.21
N ALA A 466 -14.18 6.15 -30.67
CA ALA A 466 -14.30 7.44 -31.35
C ALA A 466 -13.01 8.25 -31.11
N PHE A 467 -12.58 8.99 -32.13
CA PHE A 467 -11.31 9.73 -32.04
C PHE A 467 -11.33 11.00 -32.90
N VAL A 468 -10.40 11.91 -32.58
CA VAL A 468 -10.18 13.13 -33.40
C VAL A 468 -9.20 12.80 -34.51
N MET A 469 -9.56 13.04 -35.77
CA MET A 469 -8.66 12.86 -36.91
C MET A 469 -7.40 13.74 -36.76
N PRO A 470 -6.19 13.16 -36.77
CA PRO A 470 -4.98 13.93 -36.59
C PRO A 470 -4.65 14.86 -37.75
N GLU A 471 -3.88 15.89 -37.46
CA GLU A 471 -3.35 16.79 -38.50
C GLU A 471 -2.60 16.02 -39.59
N GLY A 472 -2.73 16.48 -40.83
CA GLY A 472 -2.04 15.91 -41.98
C GLY A 472 -2.69 14.65 -42.54
N VAL A 473 -3.89 14.26 -42.07
CA VAL A 473 -4.63 13.10 -42.58
C VAL A 473 -6.09 13.45 -42.83
N THR A 474 -6.68 12.87 -43.87
CA THR A 474 -8.12 12.87 -44.11
C THR A 474 -8.64 11.44 -44.14
N GLY A 475 -9.73 11.20 -43.45
CA GLY A 475 -10.47 9.94 -43.43
C GLY A 475 -11.59 9.96 -44.48
N TYR A 476 -11.65 8.90 -45.27
CA TYR A 476 -12.65 8.72 -46.32
C TYR A 476 -13.55 7.54 -46.02
N THR A 477 -14.83 7.68 -46.36
CA THR A 477 -15.81 6.59 -46.48
C THR A 477 -16.06 6.30 -47.97
N ILE A 478 -16.58 5.11 -48.27
CA ILE A 478 -16.96 4.70 -49.61
C ILE A 478 -18.44 4.41 -49.63
N THR A 479 -19.17 5.02 -50.57
CA THR A 479 -20.62 4.80 -50.76
C THR A 479 -20.92 4.40 -52.20
N GLU A 480 -22.05 3.72 -52.42
CA GLU A 480 -22.56 3.40 -53.72
C GLU A 480 -23.32 4.59 -54.28
N LYS A 481 -23.06 4.94 -55.55
CA LYS A 481 -23.81 5.98 -56.27
C LYS A 481 -24.61 5.37 -57.41
N ASN A 482 -25.94 5.50 -57.37
CA ASN A 482 -26.87 5.10 -58.42
C ASN A 482 -26.71 3.65 -58.94
N ARG A 483 -26.15 2.73 -58.12
CA ARG A 483 -25.84 1.34 -58.48
C ARG A 483 -24.85 1.17 -59.65
N GLU A 484 -24.15 2.23 -60.05
CA GLU A 484 -23.28 2.25 -61.22
C GLU A 484 -21.83 2.60 -60.91
N SER A 485 -21.57 3.26 -59.77
CA SER A 485 -20.23 3.69 -59.40
C SER A 485 -20.07 3.79 -57.88
N LEU A 486 -18.84 3.68 -57.40
CA LEU A 486 -18.46 3.97 -56.03
C LEU A 486 -17.98 5.42 -55.89
N THR A 487 -18.31 6.02 -54.76
CA THR A 487 -17.90 7.40 -54.45
C THR A 487 -17.00 7.41 -53.23
N LEU A 488 -15.85 8.05 -53.34
CA LEU A 488 -14.91 8.29 -52.27
C LEU A 488 -15.25 9.63 -51.60
N ASN A 489 -15.73 9.59 -50.35
CA ASN A 489 -16.18 10.77 -49.64
C ASN A 489 -15.15 11.19 -48.60
N PRO A 490 -14.58 12.42 -48.63
CA PRO A 490 -13.71 12.96 -47.61
C PRO A 490 -14.54 13.35 -46.38
N ALA A 491 -14.94 12.35 -45.59
CA ALA A 491 -15.89 12.53 -44.49
C ALA A 491 -15.25 13.15 -43.24
N TYR A 492 -13.97 12.87 -43.00
CA TYR A 492 -13.29 13.27 -41.76
C TYR A 492 -11.97 13.96 -42.07
N PRO A 493 -11.95 15.28 -42.33
CA PRO A 493 -10.72 16.07 -42.37
C PRO A 493 -10.08 16.16 -40.99
N ALA A 494 -8.84 16.69 -40.91
CA ALA A 494 -8.14 16.92 -39.65
C ALA A 494 -9.00 17.69 -38.64
N ASN A 495 -8.91 17.32 -37.39
CA ASN A 495 -9.65 17.86 -36.23
C ASN A 495 -11.17 17.52 -36.18
N GLU A 496 -11.70 16.76 -37.12
CA GLU A 496 -13.08 16.24 -37.05
C GLU A 496 -13.12 14.97 -36.18
N VAL A 497 -14.25 14.77 -35.49
CA VAL A 497 -14.51 13.56 -34.71
C VAL A 497 -14.92 12.43 -35.66
N VAL A 498 -14.22 11.32 -35.58
CA VAL A 498 -14.57 10.06 -36.21
C VAL A 498 -15.38 9.23 -35.23
N PRO A 499 -16.62 8.88 -35.53
CA PRO A 499 -17.43 8.04 -34.68
C PRO A 499 -16.80 6.66 -34.44
N ALA A 500 -17.08 6.07 -33.29
CA ALA A 500 -16.67 4.70 -32.96
C ALA A 500 -17.10 3.72 -34.06
N LYS A 501 -16.32 2.68 -34.30
CA LYS A 501 -16.60 1.60 -35.27
C LYS A 501 -16.71 2.07 -36.71
N THR A 502 -16.13 3.21 -37.07
CA THR A 502 -16.08 3.72 -38.44
C THR A 502 -14.87 3.14 -39.17
N ALA A 503 -15.11 2.35 -40.19
CA ALA A 503 -14.08 1.86 -41.10
C ALA A 503 -13.68 2.94 -42.10
N LEU A 504 -12.38 3.21 -42.26
CA LEU A 504 -11.87 4.33 -43.06
C LEU A 504 -10.80 3.89 -44.07
N LEU A 505 -10.81 4.56 -45.21
CA LEU A 505 -9.61 4.78 -45.99
C LEU A 505 -8.98 6.08 -45.53
N LEU A 506 -7.69 6.03 -45.18
CA LEU A 506 -6.90 7.18 -44.75
C LEU A 506 -6.03 7.67 -45.89
N LYS A 507 -5.91 8.98 -46.03
CA LYS A 507 -4.97 9.63 -46.97
C LYS A 507 -4.17 10.69 -46.25
N ALA A 508 -2.84 10.56 -46.26
CA ALA A 508 -1.95 11.62 -45.76
C ALA A 508 -1.98 12.81 -46.74
N THR A 509 -1.97 14.02 -46.23
CA THR A 509 -1.89 15.26 -47.00
C THR A 509 -0.62 15.31 -47.83
N GLU A 510 0.51 14.98 -47.19
CA GLU A 510 1.80 14.85 -47.84
C GLU A 510 2.17 13.36 -47.96
N LYS A 511 2.84 13.01 -49.07
CA LYS A 511 3.30 11.62 -49.27
C LYS A 511 4.46 11.30 -48.32
N PRO A 512 4.28 10.31 -47.39
CA PRO A 512 5.35 9.93 -46.48
C PRO A 512 6.55 9.34 -47.22
N ALA A 513 7.77 9.73 -46.84
CA ALA A 513 8.99 9.12 -47.40
C ALA A 513 9.20 7.67 -46.92
N THR A 514 8.76 7.38 -45.69
CA THR A 514 8.78 6.05 -45.05
C THR A 514 7.42 5.80 -44.39
N LYS A 515 7.23 4.66 -43.76
CA LYS A 515 6.05 4.43 -42.91
C LYS A 515 5.99 5.53 -41.83
N GLN A 516 4.87 6.19 -41.72
CA GLN A 516 4.66 7.30 -40.76
C GLN A 516 3.48 6.98 -39.86
N ASP A 517 3.72 7.12 -38.53
CA ASP A 517 2.70 7.01 -37.52
C ASP A 517 2.01 8.36 -37.31
N PHE A 518 0.70 8.33 -37.20
CA PHE A 518 -0.14 9.46 -36.87
C PHE A 518 -0.86 9.16 -35.56
N THR A 519 -0.55 9.91 -34.52
CA THR A 519 -1.18 9.78 -33.20
C THR A 519 -2.47 10.60 -33.15
N TYR A 520 -3.52 10.04 -32.62
CA TYR A 520 -4.81 10.69 -32.41
C TYR A 520 -5.28 10.61 -30.97
N THR A 521 -6.17 11.51 -30.56
CA THR A 521 -6.79 11.52 -29.24
C THR A 521 -8.13 10.77 -29.30
N ILE A 522 -8.33 9.84 -28.36
CA ILE A 522 -9.59 9.14 -28.15
C ILE A 522 -10.55 10.06 -27.41
N VAL A 523 -11.80 10.11 -27.85
CA VAL A 523 -12.84 10.97 -27.27
C VAL A 523 -14.12 10.20 -26.99
N ASN A 524 -14.93 10.71 -26.07
CA ASN A 524 -16.30 10.26 -25.92
C ASN A 524 -17.17 10.93 -27.00
N SER A 525 -17.95 10.16 -27.74
CA SER A 525 -18.87 10.67 -28.78
C SER A 525 -20.05 9.76 -28.91
N ASP A 526 -21.23 10.37 -29.00
CA ASP A 526 -22.51 9.68 -29.29
C ASP A 526 -22.78 9.58 -30.79
N GLU A 527 -21.89 10.10 -31.65
CA GLU A 527 -22.00 10.00 -33.08
C GLU A 527 -21.94 8.55 -33.55
N VAL A 528 -22.73 8.20 -34.55
CA VAL A 528 -22.83 6.84 -35.09
C VAL A 528 -22.09 6.75 -36.41
N ALA A 529 -21.41 5.62 -36.62
CA ALA A 529 -20.74 5.32 -37.89
C ALA A 529 -21.76 5.39 -39.07
N PRO A 530 -21.38 5.98 -40.23
CA PRO A 530 -22.29 6.12 -41.39
C PRO A 530 -22.76 4.76 -41.91
N ALA A 531 -24.06 4.52 -41.89
CA ALA A 531 -24.66 3.25 -42.32
C ALA A 531 -24.42 2.92 -43.80
N GLU A 532 -24.21 3.94 -44.63
CA GLU A 532 -23.98 3.80 -46.09
C GLU A 532 -22.52 3.50 -46.44
N ASN A 533 -21.62 3.43 -45.43
CA ASN A 533 -20.23 3.14 -45.68
C ASN A 533 -20.02 1.68 -46.06
N LEU A 534 -19.47 1.45 -47.23
CA LEU A 534 -19.16 0.12 -47.75
C LEU A 534 -17.83 -0.44 -47.22
N LEU A 535 -17.08 0.39 -46.49
CA LEU A 535 -15.89 -0.09 -45.75
C LEU A 535 -16.32 -0.80 -44.48
N HIS A 536 -15.73 -1.95 -44.23
CA HIS A 536 -15.85 -2.73 -42.99
C HIS A 536 -14.48 -2.99 -42.39
N GLY A 537 -14.42 -3.26 -41.10
CA GLY A 537 -13.14 -3.48 -40.43
C GLY A 537 -13.27 -4.36 -39.20
N SER A 538 -12.14 -4.73 -38.64
CA SER A 538 -12.04 -5.51 -37.40
C SER A 538 -10.82 -5.06 -36.61
N VAL A 539 -10.94 -5.10 -35.28
CA VAL A 539 -9.80 -4.82 -34.34
C VAL A 539 -8.83 -5.97 -34.31
N GLU A 540 -9.28 -7.19 -34.57
CA GLU A 540 -8.44 -8.39 -34.68
C GLU A 540 -8.34 -8.86 -36.13
N ALA A 541 -7.28 -9.63 -36.41
CA ALA A 541 -7.14 -10.27 -37.69
C ALA A 541 -8.22 -11.36 -37.84
N THR A 542 -9.15 -11.19 -38.81
CA THR A 542 -10.27 -12.08 -38.99
C THR A 542 -10.60 -12.24 -40.48
N GLU A 543 -11.28 -13.30 -40.84
CA GLU A 543 -11.78 -13.49 -42.22
C GLU A 543 -12.87 -12.49 -42.54
N THR A 544 -12.82 -11.88 -43.74
CA THR A 544 -13.82 -10.90 -44.18
C THR A 544 -15.20 -11.55 -44.32
N GLN A 545 -16.17 -10.99 -43.61
CA GLN A 545 -17.56 -11.45 -43.63
C GLN A 545 -18.49 -10.27 -43.46
N VAL A 546 -19.39 -10.06 -44.40
CA VAL A 546 -20.45 -9.04 -44.36
C VAL A 546 -21.72 -9.65 -44.94
N GLU A 547 -22.85 -9.50 -44.24
CA GLU A 547 -24.14 -10.03 -44.67
C GLU A 547 -24.54 -9.47 -46.04
N GLY A 548 -24.80 -10.38 -46.98
CA GLY A 548 -25.19 -10.06 -48.33
C GLY A 548 -24.09 -9.49 -49.22
N ALA A 549 -22.86 -9.38 -48.76
CA ALA A 549 -21.71 -9.06 -49.63
C ALA A 549 -21.43 -10.23 -50.57
N THR A 550 -21.06 -9.91 -51.82
CA THR A 550 -20.73 -10.89 -52.83
C THR A 550 -19.30 -10.82 -53.30
N ALA A 551 -18.55 -9.78 -52.93
CA ALA A 551 -17.12 -9.68 -53.17
C ALA A 551 -16.41 -8.77 -52.13
N TYR A 552 -15.15 -9.09 -51.83
CA TYR A 552 -14.29 -8.39 -50.86
C TYR A 552 -13.01 -7.91 -51.52
N TYR A 553 -12.58 -6.70 -51.14
CA TYR A 553 -11.42 -6.02 -51.73
C TYR A 553 -10.55 -5.47 -50.63
N LYS A 554 -9.21 -5.53 -50.83
CA LYS A 554 -8.25 -4.88 -49.97
C LYS A 554 -7.61 -3.67 -50.66
N LEU A 555 -7.12 -2.72 -49.90
CA LEU A 555 -6.28 -1.64 -50.37
C LEU A 555 -4.97 -2.23 -50.93
N ALA A 556 -4.69 -1.97 -52.19
CA ALA A 556 -3.49 -2.41 -52.87
C ALA A 556 -3.08 -1.43 -53.97
N GLN A 557 -1.89 -1.57 -54.51
CA GLN A 557 -1.42 -0.89 -55.70
C GLN A 557 -1.41 -1.90 -56.86
N ASP A 558 -2.07 -1.57 -57.92
CA ASP A 558 -2.03 -2.28 -59.20
C ASP A 558 -1.02 -1.57 -60.13
N GLU A 559 -0.32 -2.33 -60.95
CA GLU A 559 0.72 -1.76 -61.81
C GLU A 559 0.16 -0.90 -62.93
N GLU A 560 -1.06 -1.20 -63.40
CA GLU A 560 -1.72 -0.53 -64.54
C GLU A 560 -2.74 0.51 -64.03
N GLU A 561 -3.51 0.18 -63.01
CA GLU A 561 -4.64 0.99 -62.54
C GLU A 561 -4.35 1.87 -61.33
N GLY A 562 -3.16 1.74 -60.74
CA GLY A 562 -2.72 2.55 -59.59
C GLY A 562 -3.25 2.07 -58.25
N ILE A 563 -3.36 3.00 -57.27
CA ILE A 563 -3.83 2.67 -55.93
C ILE A 563 -5.33 2.58 -55.88
N GLY A 564 -5.83 1.52 -55.24
CA GLY A 564 -7.28 1.29 -55.17
C GLY A 564 -7.62 0.10 -54.27
N PHE A 565 -8.85 -0.32 -54.32
CA PHE A 565 -9.34 -1.55 -53.71
C PHE A 565 -9.41 -2.64 -54.75
N TYR A 566 -8.65 -3.70 -54.59
CA TYR A 566 -8.54 -4.83 -55.52
C TYR A 566 -8.83 -6.15 -54.85
N TRP A 567 -9.27 -7.16 -55.62
CA TRP A 567 -9.46 -8.49 -55.09
C TRP A 567 -8.21 -8.99 -54.36
N ALA A 568 -8.41 -9.48 -53.16
CA ALA A 568 -7.34 -10.15 -52.41
C ALA A 568 -7.26 -11.64 -52.78
N LYS A 569 -8.40 -12.22 -53.22
CA LYS A 569 -8.55 -13.56 -53.73
C LYS A 569 -9.35 -13.50 -55.00
N GLU A 570 -9.17 -14.53 -55.84
CA GLU A 570 -9.87 -14.68 -57.12
C GLU A 570 -11.39 -14.54 -56.94
N ASN A 571 -12.04 -13.82 -57.83
CA ASN A 571 -13.46 -13.52 -57.85
C ASN A 571 -13.96 -12.78 -56.57
N GLY A 572 -13.10 -12.04 -55.90
CA GLY A 572 -13.46 -11.29 -54.70
C GLY A 572 -13.76 -12.19 -53.48
N GLY A 573 -13.18 -13.39 -53.42
CA GLY A 573 -13.39 -14.33 -52.33
C GLY A 573 -12.92 -13.76 -50.98
N ALA A 574 -13.47 -14.28 -49.88
CA ALA A 574 -13.11 -13.88 -48.51
C ALA A 574 -11.63 -14.07 -48.23
N PHE A 575 -11.05 -13.18 -47.47
CA PHE A 575 -9.62 -13.20 -47.08
C PHE A 575 -9.44 -12.76 -45.63
N THR A 576 -8.32 -13.08 -45.03
CA THR A 576 -8.00 -12.59 -43.67
C THR A 576 -7.62 -11.12 -43.73
N ASN A 577 -8.49 -10.26 -43.16
CA ASN A 577 -8.23 -8.85 -42.94
C ASN A 577 -7.27 -8.70 -41.73
N GLY A 578 -6.30 -7.81 -41.84
CA GLY A 578 -5.38 -7.56 -40.70
C GLY A 578 -6.05 -6.82 -39.55
N ALA A 579 -5.47 -6.93 -38.35
CA ALA A 579 -5.93 -6.20 -37.18
C ALA A 579 -5.94 -4.68 -37.40
N ASN A 580 -6.98 -4.00 -36.95
CA ASN A 580 -7.22 -2.57 -37.13
C ASN A 580 -7.16 -2.09 -38.59
N LYS A 581 -7.57 -2.94 -39.56
CA LYS A 581 -7.63 -2.61 -40.96
C LYS A 581 -9.05 -2.60 -41.44
N ALA A 582 -9.31 -1.79 -42.49
CA ALA A 582 -10.55 -1.82 -43.18
C ALA A 582 -10.41 -2.45 -44.59
N TYR A 583 -11.49 -3.02 -45.06
CA TYR A 583 -11.65 -3.60 -46.39
C TYR A 583 -12.97 -3.12 -47.02
N LEU A 584 -13.07 -3.18 -48.33
CA LEU A 584 -14.29 -2.86 -49.06
C LEU A 584 -15.10 -4.13 -49.27
N ALA A 585 -16.41 -4.08 -48.99
CA ALA A 585 -17.36 -5.16 -49.27
C ALA A 585 -18.49 -4.63 -50.15
N VAL A 586 -18.79 -5.32 -51.25
CA VAL A 586 -19.81 -4.87 -52.22
C VAL A 586 -20.83 -5.98 -52.53
N LYS A 587 -21.95 -5.59 -53.09
CA LYS A 587 -23.07 -6.45 -53.48
C LYS A 587 -23.38 -6.32 -54.98
N GLY A 588 -23.97 -7.36 -55.58
CA GLY A 588 -24.53 -7.31 -56.92
C GLY A 588 -23.51 -7.09 -58.02
N ASN A 589 -23.79 -6.18 -58.96
CA ASN A 589 -22.97 -5.99 -60.16
C ASN A 589 -21.51 -5.61 -59.94
N PHE A 590 -21.21 -4.97 -58.80
CA PHE A 590 -19.84 -4.61 -58.47
C PHE A 590 -18.94 -5.83 -58.16
N SER A 591 -19.51 -6.96 -57.80
CA SER A 591 -18.76 -8.17 -57.49
C SER A 591 -18.03 -8.80 -58.68
N GLN A 592 -18.36 -8.37 -59.91
CA GLN A 592 -17.68 -8.83 -61.12
C GLN A 592 -16.44 -7.98 -61.47
N MET A 593 -16.23 -6.88 -60.76
CA MET A 593 -15.12 -5.97 -61.04
C MET A 593 -13.89 -6.42 -60.26
N ARG A 594 -12.74 -6.54 -60.94
CA ARG A 594 -11.46 -6.95 -60.31
C ARG A 594 -10.99 -5.94 -59.26
N GLY A 595 -11.33 -4.65 -59.45
CA GLY A 595 -10.90 -3.58 -58.56
C GLY A 595 -11.54 -2.25 -58.84
N PHE A 596 -11.25 -1.29 -57.97
CA PHE A 596 -11.69 0.09 -58.01
C PHE A 596 -10.50 0.99 -57.72
N SER A 597 -9.86 1.55 -58.76
CA SER A 597 -8.80 2.53 -58.60
C SER A 597 -9.34 3.86 -58.11
N PHE A 598 -8.59 4.62 -57.34
CA PHE A 598 -9.05 5.93 -56.86
C PHE A 598 -9.16 6.97 -57.95
N GLU A 599 -8.51 6.74 -59.08
CA GLU A 599 -8.67 7.57 -60.27
C GLU A 599 -10.04 7.29 -60.99
N SER A 600 -10.53 6.05 -60.89
CA SER A 600 -11.84 5.68 -61.47
C SER A 600 -13.01 6.00 -60.53
N MET A 601 -12.79 6.15 -59.24
CA MET A 601 -13.81 6.55 -58.28
C MET A 601 -14.12 8.04 -58.42
N THR A 602 -15.40 8.38 -58.57
CA THR A 602 -15.78 9.77 -58.49
C THR A 602 -15.56 10.29 -57.09
N THR A 603 -14.68 11.28 -56.92
CA THR A 603 -14.62 12.03 -55.69
C THR A 603 -15.94 12.76 -55.52
N GLY A 604 -16.61 12.53 -54.40
CA GLY A 604 -17.84 13.27 -54.04
C GLY A 604 -17.49 14.73 -53.81
N ILE A 605 -17.43 15.48 -54.91
CA ILE A 605 -17.52 16.93 -54.80
C ILE A 605 -18.97 17.15 -54.39
N ASN A 606 -19.20 17.51 -53.13
CA ASN A 606 -20.49 18.06 -52.70
C ASN A 606 -20.91 19.04 -53.81
N ASN A 607 -22.07 18.80 -54.43
CA ASN A 607 -22.64 19.71 -55.36
C ASN A 607 -22.50 21.12 -54.78
N VAL A 608 -21.54 21.89 -55.25
CA VAL A 608 -21.68 23.32 -55.19
C VAL A 608 -22.91 23.58 -56.08
N VAL A 609 -24.08 23.53 -55.42
CA VAL A 609 -25.25 24.25 -55.96
C VAL A 609 -24.70 25.66 -56.05
N ALA A 610 -24.29 26.02 -57.25
CA ALA A 610 -24.00 27.40 -57.57
C ALA A 610 -25.28 28.14 -57.24
N ASN A 611 -25.26 28.78 -56.04
CA ASN A 611 -26.30 29.71 -55.70
C ASN A 611 -26.16 30.83 -56.76
N THR A 612 -26.94 30.73 -57.79
CA THR A 612 -26.86 31.52 -59.04
C THR A 612 -27.16 33.00 -58.82
N ASN A 613 -27.25 33.41 -57.55
CA ASN A 613 -27.62 34.80 -57.22
C ASN A 613 -26.45 35.72 -56.82
N ASN A 614 -25.17 35.29 -56.84
CA ASN A 614 -24.12 36.20 -56.38
C ASN A 614 -22.77 36.14 -57.10
N SER A 615 -22.70 35.74 -58.39
CA SER A 615 -21.43 35.79 -59.14
C SER A 615 -21.53 36.67 -60.38
N LYS A 616 -21.65 37.98 -60.16
CA LYS A 616 -21.48 38.96 -61.26
C LYS A 616 -20.05 39.03 -61.85
N ASN A 617 -19.08 38.22 -61.31
CA ASN A 617 -17.68 38.27 -61.75
C ASN A 617 -16.99 36.89 -61.93
N ALA A 618 -17.74 35.80 -62.09
CA ALA A 618 -17.11 34.51 -62.39
C ALA A 618 -16.58 34.48 -63.82
N VAL A 619 -15.28 34.20 -63.98
CA VAL A 619 -14.66 33.99 -65.28
C VAL A 619 -14.83 32.52 -65.67
N ILE A 620 -15.60 32.26 -66.72
CA ILE A 620 -15.96 30.92 -67.18
C ILE A 620 -15.31 30.67 -68.56
N TYR A 621 -14.65 29.52 -68.71
CA TYR A 621 -14.05 29.07 -69.97
C TYR A 621 -14.64 27.71 -70.39
N ASP A 622 -14.79 27.53 -71.72
CA ASP A 622 -15.05 26.16 -72.27
C ASP A 622 -13.70 25.35 -72.29
N LEU A 623 -13.80 24.05 -72.64
CA LEU A 623 -12.58 23.20 -72.73
C LEU A 623 -11.62 23.62 -73.83
N ASN A 624 -12.01 24.50 -74.77
CA ASN A 624 -11.14 25.07 -75.77
C ASN A 624 -10.54 26.40 -75.37
N GLY A 625 -10.68 26.80 -74.09
CA GLY A 625 -10.13 28.03 -73.50
C GLY A 625 -10.87 29.29 -73.89
N ARG A 626 -12.05 29.21 -74.52
CA ARG A 626 -12.89 30.37 -74.85
C ARG A 626 -13.70 30.82 -73.64
N ARG A 627 -13.72 32.09 -73.36
CA ARG A 627 -14.53 32.69 -72.31
C ARG A 627 -16.01 32.62 -72.65
N VAL A 628 -16.86 32.13 -71.75
CA VAL A 628 -18.31 32.00 -71.87
C VAL A 628 -18.98 32.90 -70.84
N ASN A 629 -20.04 33.59 -71.25
CA ASN A 629 -20.72 34.61 -70.46
C ASN A 629 -21.71 34.08 -69.43
N SER A 630 -22.06 32.78 -69.46
CA SER A 630 -22.86 32.12 -68.44
C SER A 630 -22.81 30.59 -68.61
N LEU A 631 -23.07 29.82 -67.49
CA LEU A 631 -23.20 28.37 -67.49
C LEU A 631 -24.55 27.86 -68.08
N ASN A 632 -25.45 28.76 -68.45
CA ASN A 632 -26.81 28.37 -68.94
C ASN A 632 -26.88 28.04 -70.43
N ALA A 633 -25.79 28.05 -71.18
CA ALA A 633 -25.80 28.00 -72.61
C ALA A 633 -25.72 26.59 -73.22
N ALA A 634 -25.18 25.58 -72.62
CA ALA A 634 -25.14 24.21 -73.10
C ALA A 634 -24.62 23.22 -72.03
N LYS A 635 -25.10 21.96 -72.12
CA LYS A 635 -24.51 20.86 -71.39
C LYS A 635 -23.06 20.70 -71.81
N GLY A 636 -22.15 20.66 -70.85
CA GLY A 636 -20.74 20.51 -71.15
C GLY A 636 -19.85 20.70 -69.92
N VAL A 637 -18.50 20.63 -70.13
CA VAL A 637 -17.48 20.84 -69.11
C VAL A 637 -16.90 22.23 -69.27
N TYR A 638 -16.88 22.99 -68.20
CA TYR A 638 -16.41 24.38 -68.14
C TYR A 638 -15.35 24.56 -67.06
N ILE A 639 -14.49 25.53 -67.21
CA ILE A 639 -13.58 25.97 -66.15
C ILE A 639 -14.14 27.28 -65.58
N VAL A 640 -14.51 27.30 -64.33
CA VAL A 640 -15.07 28.43 -63.61
C VAL A 640 -14.09 28.83 -62.52
N ASN A 641 -13.51 30.00 -62.58
CA ASN A 641 -12.51 30.50 -61.64
C ASN A 641 -11.38 29.46 -61.39
N GLY A 642 -10.87 28.84 -62.49
CA GLY A 642 -9.82 27.84 -62.44
C GLY A 642 -10.23 26.43 -62.01
N LYS A 643 -11.52 26.17 -61.73
CA LYS A 643 -12.05 24.84 -61.31
C LYS A 643 -12.93 24.26 -62.43
N LYS A 644 -12.80 22.95 -62.69
CA LYS A 644 -13.62 22.19 -63.66
C LYS A 644 -15.07 22.05 -63.14
N VAL A 645 -16.03 22.50 -63.93
CA VAL A 645 -17.48 22.39 -63.62
C VAL A 645 -18.18 21.68 -64.78
N ILE A 646 -19.01 20.69 -64.47
CA ILE A 646 -19.81 19.96 -65.45
C ILE A 646 -21.22 20.46 -65.36
N VAL A 647 -21.76 20.99 -66.52
CA VAL A 647 -23.16 21.37 -66.65
C VAL A 647 -23.85 20.23 -67.38
N LYS A 648 -24.84 19.61 -66.78
CA LYS A 648 -25.60 18.46 -67.27
C LYS A 648 -26.81 18.90 -67.99
#